data_aef7e1585bfe5a5d1b7e22e75add52e0
#
_entry.id   aef7e1585bfe5a5d1b7e22e75add52e0
#
_cell.length_a   1.000
_cell.length_b   1.000
_cell.length_c   1.000
_cell.angle_alpha   90.00
_cell.angle_beta   90.00
_cell.angle_gamma   90.00
#
_symmetry.space_group_name_H-M   'P 1'
#
loop_
_entity.id
_entity.type
_entity.pdbx_description
1 polymer ?
#
loop_
_entity_poly.entity_id
_entity_poly.type
_entity_poly.pdbx_seq_one_letter_code
_entity_poly.pdbx_strand_id
1 'polypeptide(L)'
;IVHDVLTCARAKMTVDEIGRRLPPNGERWLKAPRDMAALFRDRPAALRATRAIAERCRFSLADLGYTFPTFPVPAGETEQSYLETLCAARIPNRYPDASDAILPRVRAQLARELGIIDRLGLAGYFLLVWEIVEVARQKNILVQGRGSAANSAVCFVLGITAVDPVRMDLLFERFLSEERVANAGNVGDRMPDIDLDLPSGDAREQMIQHVYKRYGARGAAMTANVITYRPRLAVREAGRALGFSEEQLGRISKLLPGWVVDEGRPLSEYFEMAGFSTRERRTRLAARVAAGLCNLPRHLGQHSGGMVLSGTPLDEVVPLEPASMPNRVVVQWDKDDCADMGLVKVDLLGLGMMAVLADAFPMIARHEGKLLDCAKLPADDPKVYAMLRAADTVGVFQVESRAQMATLPRMKPERFYDLVVEVAIIRPGPIVGKMVNPYLERRTGRAPVTYPHPSLEPILKRTLGIPLFQEQLIRMAMVAAGFTGGQADELRRAMGFKRSMERMNAIEDDLRRGMAKKGIAGAAQDEIIQGIKSFALYGFPESHAASFALIAYASAYLKAHHPAAFVCALLNNWPMGFYHPSTLVNDAVRHGVTVRPIDVTVSGWLADLEDAGQTLRLGLRSVAGLREAIGKQIETARAAAPFTSLADFARRSGADEGELDRLAEIGALAALGGTRRTSLWQIDALGRSGELFLGHDDARGGGSPLPEMTADEEMAADFAGTHLSIGPHPVSFARADLARRGVACAADLAKIRHGRRARVGGIVIVRQRPGTAKGFVFLTVEDETGFANAIVTPKLFERDRQIILSANALIITGVVQNVDGVVSIKADAFEPLGGRPAAIDVSHDFH
;
A
#
# COMPACT_ATOMS: atom_id res chain seq x y z
N ILE A 1 8.67 0.25 36.53
CA ILE A 1 8.80 1.54 35.79
C ILE A 1 8.03 1.50 34.46
N VAL A 2 8.33 0.54 33.55
CA VAL A 2 7.58 0.44 32.27
C VAL A 2 6.11 0.20 32.52
N HIS A 3 5.74 -0.72 33.39
CA HIS A 3 4.36 -0.98 33.79
C HIS A 3 3.67 0.26 34.38
N ASP A 4 4.39 1.06 35.18
CA ASP A 4 3.83 2.27 35.78
C ASP A 4 3.52 3.32 34.70
N VAL A 5 4.41 3.47 33.70
CA VAL A 5 4.19 4.35 32.55
C VAL A 5 3.02 3.87 31.70
N LEU A 6 2.86 2.55 31.47
CA LEU A 6 1.69 1.98 30.79
C LEU A 6 0.39 2.28 31.55
N THR A 7 0.44 2.23 32.90
CA THR A 7 -0.70 2.61 33.73
C THR A 7 -1.04 4.09 33.60
N CYS A 8 -0.02 4.97 33.57
CA CYS A 8 -0.19 6.39 33.32
C CYS A 8 -0.75 6.67 31.92
N ALA A 9 -0.24 6.02 30.89
CA ALA A 9 -0.71 6.14 29.51
C ALA A 9 -2.21 5.75 29.39
N ARG A 10 -2.61 4.65 30.01
CA ARG A 10 -4.00 4.19 30.05
C ARG A 10 -4.91 5.19 30.78
N ALA A 11 -4.44 5.77 31.89
CA ALA A 11 -5.19 6.73 32.69
C ALA A 11 -5.12 8.16 32.12
N LYS A 12 -4.28 8.41 31.09
CA LYS A 12 -3.97 9.76 30.54
C LYS A 12 -3.50 10.75 31.59
N MET A 13 -2.65 10.29 32.53
CA MET A 13 -2.13 11.05 33.67
C MET A 13 -0.60 10.93 33.70
N THR A 14 0.04 11.89 34.37
CA THR A 14 1.49 11.80 34.67
C THR A 14 1.76 10.92 35.86
N VAL A 15 3.02 10.52 36.05
CA VAL A 15 3.45 9.74 37.23
C VAL A 15 3.22 10.50 38.53
N ASP A 16 3.29 11.82 38.50
CA ASP A 16 3.07 12.67 39.69
C ASP A 16 1.58 12.76 40.06
N GLU A 17 0.68 12.65 39.09
CA GLU A 17 -0.77 12.75 39.26
C GLU A 17 -1.47 11.42 39.54
N ILE A 18 -0.91 10.30 39.08
CA ILE A 18 -1.55 8.98 39.07
C ILE A 18 -1.83 8.41 40.48
N GLY A 19 -1.01 8.77 41.45
CA GLY A 19 -1.18 8.43 42.86
C GLY A 19 -1.39 6.94 43.13
N ARG A 20 -2.45 6.59 43.86
CA ARG A 20 -2.78 5.23 44.30
C ARG A 20 -3.23 4.27 43.18
N ARG A 21 -3.34 4.74 41.92
CA ARG A 21 -3.62 3.87 40.78
C ARG A 21 -2.39 3.07 40.34
N LEU A 22 -1.19 3.45 40.78
CA LEU A 22 0.00 2.63 40.57
C LEU A 22 -0.03 1.39 41.48
N PRO A 23 0.55 0.25 41.04
CA PRO A 23 0.80 -0.88 41.91
C PRO A 23 1.59 -0.47 43.14
N PRO A 24 1.26 -0.97 44.36
CA PRO A 24 1.94 -0.55 45.59
C PRO A 24 3.41 -0.96 45.64
N ASN A 25 3.81 -1.93 44.84
CA ASN A 25 5.20 -2.44 44.80
C ASN A 25 5.49 -3.14 43.45
N GLY A 26 6.73 -3.62 43.28
CA GLY A 26 7.21 -4.31 42.07
C GLY A 26 7.01 -5.83 42.07
N GLU A 27 6.16 -6.38 42.96
CA GLU A 27 6.04 -7.84 43.20
C GLU A 27 5.16 -8.61 42.17
N ARG A 28 4.70 -7.95 41.12
CA ARG A 28 3.86 -8.55 40.05
C ARG A 28 4.71 -9.24 38.97
N TRP A 29 5.36 -10.35 39.37
CA TRP A 29 6.13 -11.17 38.44
C TRP A 29 5.93 -12.68 38.81
N LEU A 30 6.17 -13.57 37.87
CA LEU A 30 6.08 -15.00 38.05
C LEU A 30 7.26 -15.45 38.94
N LYS A 31 6.95 -15.90 40.15
CA LYS A 31 7.94 -16.33 41.11
C LYS A 31 8.30 -17.80 40.92
N ALA A 32 9.53 -18.16 41.23
CA ALA A 32 9.97 -19.54 41.23
C ALA A 32 9.19 -20.34 42.27
N PRO A 33 8.99 -21.67 42.10
CA PRO A 33 8.29 -22.49 43.06
C PRO A 33 8.83 -22.39 44.48
N ARG A 34 10.17 -22.23 44.63
CA ARG A 34 10.83 -22.05 45.94
C ARG A 34 10.40 -20.74 46.62
N ASP A 35 10.30 -19.64 45.85
CA ASP A 35 9.92 -18.35 46.38
C ASP A 35 8.43 -18.32 46.75
N MET A 36 7.57 -18.99 45.95
CA MET A 36 6.17 -19.22 46.29
C MET A 36 6.01 -20.04 47.58
N ALA A 37 6.80 -21.11 47.73
CA ALA A 37 6.78 -21.92 48.94
C ALA A 37 7.21 -21.12 50.18
N ALA A 38 8.19 -20.24 50.06
CA ALA A 38 8.61 -19.33 51.14
C ALA A 38 7.51 -18.30 51.49
N LEU A 39 6.83 -17.73 50.48
CA LEU A 39 5.74 -16.76 50.69
C LEU A 39 4.52 -17.37 51.37
N PHE A 40 4.19 -18.64 51.09
CA PHE A 40 3.04 -19.36 51.61
C PHE A 40 3.43 -20.43 52.65
N ARG A 41 4.58 -20.26 53.33
CA ARG A 41 5.06 -21.24 54.32
C ARG A 41 4.06 -21.50 55.44
N ASP A 42 3.25 -20.51 55.83
CA ASP A 42 2.18 -20.56 56.80
C ASP A 42 0.87 -21.12 56.25
N ARG A 43 0.75 -21.26 54.94
CA ARG A 43 -0.43 -21.71 54.21
C ARG A 43 -0.12 -22.80 53.17
N PRO A 44 0.58 -23.92 53.53
CA PRO A 44 0.99 -24.94 52.57
C PRO A 44 -0.18 -25.62 51.87
N ALA A 45 -1.38 -25.61 52.46
CA ALA A 45 -2.59 -26.15 51.86
C ALA A 45 -3.01 -25.35 50.60
N ALA A 46 -2.75 -24.04 50.55
CA ALA A 46 -3.04 -23.22 49.40
C ALA A 46 -2.17 -23.63 48.20
N LEU A 47 -0.90 -23.95 48.40
CA LEU A 47 -0.01 -24.44 47.33
C LEU A 47 -0.43 -25.82 46.83
N ARG A 48 -0.87 -26.73 47.75
CA ARG A 48 -1.43 -28.03 47.33
C ARG A 48 -2.70 -27.85 46.50
N ALA A 49 -3.57 -26.91 46.88
CA ALA A 49 -4.78 -26.60 46.14
C ALA A 49 -4.49 -26.12 44.71
N THR A 50 -3.43 -25.30 44.49
CA THR A 50 -3.05 -24.85 43.11
C THR A 50 -2.68 -26.03 42.22
N ARG A 51 -1.97 -27.01 42.75
CA ARG A 51 -1.63 -28.23 42.02
C ARG A 51 -2.87 -29.09 41.72
N ALA A 52 -3.76 -29.30 42.69
CA ALA A 52 -5.01 -30.03 42.51
C ALA A 52 -5.93 -29.34 41.46
N ILE A 53 -5.96 -28.02 41.43
CA ILE A 53 -6.67 -27.27 40.37
C ILE A 53 -6.01 -27.49 39.02
N ALA A 54 -4.68 -27.37 38.92
CA ALA A 54 -3.96 -27.58 37.68
C ALA A 54 -4.17 -28.98 37.09
N GLU A 55 -4.19 -30.02 37.95
CA GLU A 55 -4.46 -31.41 37.54
C GLU A 55 -5.89 -31.61 37.00
N ARG A 56 -6.84 -30.76 37.40
CA ARG A 56 -8.22 -30.75 36.89
C ARG A 56 -8.37 -30.01 35.56
N CYS A 57 -7.47 -29.09 35.24
CA CYS A 57 -7.46 -28.34 34.01
C CYS A 57 -6.90 -29.23 32.88
N ARG A 58 -7.78 -29.82 32.08
CA ARG A 58 -7.41 -30.73 30.96
C ARG A 58 -7.58 -30.10 29.59
N PHE A 59 -7.94 -28.85 29.53
CA PHE A 59 -8.09 -28.14 28.24
C PHE A 59 -6.78 -28.11 27.48
N SER A 60 -6.84 -28.39 26.20
CA SER A 60 -5.72 -28.33 25.25
C SER A 60 -6.10 -27.53 24.04
N LEU A 61 -5.18 -26.68 23.57
CA LEU A 61 -5.31 -25.98 22.28
C LEU A 61 -5.14 -26.89 21.05
N ALA A 62 -4.79 -28.16 21.24
CA ALA A 62 -4.56 -29.12 20.17
C ALA A 62 -5.84 -29.56 19.43
N ASP A 63 -6.98 -29.47 20.10
CA ASP A 63 -8.28 -29.81 19.52
C ASP A 63 -9.32 -28.75 19.94
N LEU A 64 -9.60 -27.84 19.03
CA LEU A 64 -10.54 -26.75 19.24
C LEU A 64 -11.91 -27.01 18.59
N GLY A 65 -12.10 -28.14 17.92
CA GLY A 65 -13.35 -28.50 17.26
C GLY A 65 -13.70 -27.58 16.07
N TYR A 66 -12.71 -26.90 15.51
CA TYR A 66 -12.92 -26.03 14.36
C TYR A 66 -13.28 -26.84 13.11
N THR A 67 -14.35 -26.41 12.41
CA THR A 67 -14.73 -26.95 11.11
C THR A 67 -14.89 -25.82 10.10
N PHE A 68 -14.49 -26.07 8.85
CA PHE A 68 -14.75 -25.12 7.75
C PHE A 68 -16.23 -25.22 7.32
N PRO A 69 -16.88 -24.11 6.90
CA PRO A 69 -18.26 -24.14 6.45
C PRO A 69 -18.45 -25.04 5.22
N THR A 70 -19.50 -25.84 5.21
CA THR A 70 -19.95 -26.57 4.02
C THR A 70 -20.68 -25.63 3.04
N PHE A 71 -20.50 -25.82 1.77
CA PHE A 71 -21.17 -25.05 0.73
C PHE A 71 -22.52 -25.74 0.34
N PRO A 72 -23.63 -25.01 0.31
CA PRO A 72 -24.90 -25.60 -0.12
C PRO A 72 -24.89 -25.84 -1.63
N VAL A 73 -25.11 -27.08 -2.04
CA VAL A 73 -25.15 -27.50 -3.45
C VAL A 73 -26.57 -27.93 -3.85
N PRO A 74 -26.91 -27.95 -5.15
CA PRO A 74 -28.18 -28.46 -5.65
C PRO A 74 -28.45 -29.90 -5.23
N ALA A 75 -29.72 -30.27 -5.11
CA ALA A 75 -30.10 -31.62 -4.71
C ALA A 75 -29.54 -32.69 -5.66
N GLY A 76 -28.88 -33.69 -5.11
CA GLY A 76 -28.26 -34.76 -5.88
C GLY A 76 -26.81 -34.50 -6.30
N GLU A 77 -26.26 -33.34 -6.00
CA GLU A 77 -24.85 -33.02 -6.22
C GLU A 77 -24.01 -33.02 -4.94
N THR A 78 -22.73 -33.26 -5.10
CA THR A 78 -21.72 -33.04 -4.09
C THR A 78 -21.01 -31.69 -4.36
N GLU A 79 -20.27 -31.15 -3.41
CA GLU A 79 -19.46 -29.95 -3.64
C GLU A 79 -18.50 -30.13 -4.83
N GLN A 80 -17.92 -31.33 -4.98
CA GLN A 80 -17.02 -31.66 -6.08
C GLN A 80 -17.74 -31.69 -7.44
N SER A 81 -18.87 -32.42 -7.57
CA SER A 81 -19.60 -32.51 -8.83
C SER A 81 -20.13 -31.14 -9.27
N TYR A 82 -20.59 -30.34 -8.31
CA TYR A 82 -21.06 -28.98 -8.59
C TYR A 82 -19.93 -28.06 -9.06
N LEU A 83 -18.72 -28.13 -8.45
CA LEU A 83 -17.55 -27.41 -8.89
C LEU A 83 -17.13 -27.78 -10.31
N GLU A 84 -17.14 -29.06 -10.66
CA GLU A 84 -16.85 -29.58 -12.00
C GLU A 84 -17.84 -29.06 -13.04
N THR A 85 -19.14 -29.12 -12.72
CA THR A 85 -20.22 -28.59 -13.56
C THR A 85 -20.05 -27.09 -13.81
N LEU A 86 -19.78 -26.30 -12.78
CA LEU A 86 -19.52 -24.85 -12.90
C LEU A 86 -18.29 -24.56 -13.77
N CYS A 87 -17.20 -25.29 -13.60
CA CYS A 87 -16.00 -25.11 -14.41
C CYS A 87 -16.28 -25.43 -15.88
N ALA A 88 -16.94 -26.55 -16.17
CA ALA A 88 -17.27 -26.94 -17.54
C ALA A 88 -18.15 -25.90 -18.26
N ALA A 89 -19.17 -25.38 -17.57
CA ALA A 89 -20.09 -24.39 -18.11
C ALA A 89 -19.45 -23.04 -18.41
N ARG A 90 -18.35 -22.70 -17.73
CA ARG A 90 -17.70 -21.38 -17.83
C ARG A 90 -16.52 -21.34 -18.81
N ILE A 91 -16.01 -22.49 -19.28
CA ILE A 91 -14.92 -22.55 -20.27
C ILE A 91 -15.21 -21.68 -21.51
N PRO A 92 -16.39 -21.75 -22.18
CA PRO A 92 -16.64 -20.96 -23.37
C PRO A 92 -16.59 -19.44 -23.12
N ASN A 93 -17.03 -19.00 -21.95
CA ASN A 93 -17.02 -17.59 -21.58
C ASN A 93 -15.61 -17.04 -21.29
N ARG A 94 -14.72 -17.89 -20.80
CA ARG A 94 -13.33 -17.50 -20.44
C ARG A 94 -12.35 -17.69 -21.59
N TYR A 95 -12.68 -18.53 -22.54
CA TYR A 95 -11.90 -18.83 -23.73
C TYR A 95 -12.74 -18.69 -25.01
N PRO A 96 -13.36 -17.50 -25.28
CA PRO A 96 -14.26 -17.34 -26.43
C PRO A 96 -13.56 -17.53 -27.77
N ASP A 97 -12.29 -17.13 -27.87
CA ASP A 97 -11.49 -17.20 -29.10
C ASP A 97 -10.41 -18.30 -29.04
N ALA A 98 -10.65 -19.34 -28.23
CA ALA A 98 -9.64 -20.37 -28.03
C ALA A 98 -9.49 -21.24 -29.30
N SER A 99 -8.25 -21.34 -29.77
CA SER A 99 -7.91 -22.27 -30.85
C SER A 99 -8.03 -23.72 -30.38
N ASP A 100 -8.19 -24.64 -31.34
CA ASP A 100 -8.22 -26.09 -31.10
C ASP A 100 -6.96 -26.62 -30.36
N ALA A 101 -5.87 -25.86 -30.37
CA ALA A 101 -4.65 -26.21 -29.67
C ALA A 101 -4.67 -25.88 -28.17
N ILE A 102 -5.43 -24.84 -27.75
CA ILE A 102 -5.46 -24.41 -26.32
C ILE A 102 -6.50 -25.18 -25.52
N LEU A 103 -7.69 -25.40 -26.07
CA LEU A 103 -8.80 -26.05 -25.35
C LEU A 103 -8.46 -27.43 -24.78
N PRO A 104 -7.76 -28.33 -25.48
CA PRO A 104 -7.31 -29.60 -24.89
C PRO A 104 -6.39 -29.42 -23.69
N ARG A 105 -5.46 -28.44 -23.75
CA ARG A 105 -4.57 -28.12 -22.64
C ARG A 105 -5.34 -27.59 -21.44
N VAL A 106 -6.32 -26.71 -21.65
CA VAL A 106 -7.19 -26.18 -20.60
C VAL A 106 -7.96 -27.31 -19.91
N ARG A 107 -8.59 -28.20 -20.70
CA ARG A 107 -9.35 -29.34 -20.17
C ARG A 107 -8.46 -30.33 -19.40
N ALA A 108 -7.28 -30.61 -19.90
CA ALA A 108 -6.32 -31.48 -19.21
C ALA A 108 -5.84 -30.87 -17.88
N GLN A 109 -5.56 -29.57 -17.88
CA GLN A 109 -5.18 -28.86 -16.65
C GLN A 109 -6.32 -28.81 -15.64
N LEU A 110 -7.54 -28.50 -16.08
CA LEU A 110 -8.72 -28.50 -15.21
C LEU A 110 -8.99 -29.87 -14.60
N ALA A 111 -8.95 -30.95 -15.41
CA ALA A 111 -9.14 -32.31 -14.91
C ALA A 111 -8.10 -32.70 -13.85
N ARG A 112 -6.84 -32.29 -14.05
CA ARG A 112 -5.76 -32.49 -13.10
C ARG A 112 -6.00 -31.72 -11.80
N GLU A 113 -6.33 -30.44 -11.90
CA GLU A 113 -6.57 -29.60 -10.72
C GLU A 113 -7.79 -30.04 -9.94
N LEU A 114 -8.91 -30.31 -10.60
CA LEU A 114 -10.15 -30.80 -9.98
C LEU A 114 -9.92 -32.15 -9.29
N GLY A 115 -9.14 -33.07 -9.89
CA GLY A 115 -8.77 -34.34 -9.24
C GLY A 115 -7.92 -34.14 -7.98
N ILE A 116 -7.06 -33.13 -7.92
CA ILE A 116 -6.30 -32.80 -6.71
C ILE A 116 -7.24 -32.18 -5.66
N ILE A 117 -8.10 -31.25 -6.06
CA ILE A 117 -9.07 -30.58 -5.18
C ILE A 117 -10.00 -31.61 -4.51
N ASP A 118 -10.47 -32.61 -5.27
CA ASP A 118 -11.32 -33.71 -4.78
C ASP A 118 -10.59 -34.56 -3.72
N ARG A 119 -9.38 -35.07 -4.06
CA ARG A 119 -8.59 -35.87 -3.09
C ARG A 119 -8.29 -35.16 -1.80
N LEU A 120 -8.25 -33.82 -1.84
CA LEU A 120 -7.95 -32.99 -0.68
C LEU A 120 -9.22 -32.51 0.05
N GLY A 121 -10.41 -32.76 -0.50
CA GLY A 121 -11.69 -32.32 0.08
C GLY A 121 -11.84 -30.79 0.11
N LEU A 122 -11.34 -30.06 -0.92
CA LEU A 122 -11.29 -28.62 -0.93
C LEU A 122 -12.36 -27.96 -1.81
N ALA A 123 -13.24 -28.71 -2.44
CA ALA A 123 -14.25 -28.19 -3.36
C ALA A 123 -15.12 -27.10 -2.72
N GLY A 124 -15.56 -27.30 -1.47
CA GLY A 124 -16.35 -26.31 -0.72
C GLY A 124 -15.65 -24.97 -0.54
N TYR A 125 -14.33 -24.98 -0.33
CA TYR A 125 -13.53 -23.76 -0.23
C TYR A 125 -13.52 -22.95 -1.55
N PHE A 126 -13.34 -23.62 -2.69
CA PHE A 126 -13.38 -22.96 -4.00
C PHE A 126 -14.75 -22.40 -4.30
N LEU A 127 -15.82 -23.13 -3.98
CA LEU A 127 -17.19 -22.69 -4.16
C LEU A 127 -17.54 -21.47 -3.31
N LEU A 128 -17.05 -21.43 -2.07
CA LEU A 128 -17.24 -20.30 -1.15
C LEU A 128 -16.56 -19.03 -1.67
N VAL A 129 -15.30 -19.14 -2.11
CA VAL A 129 -14.57 -18.00 -2.70
C VAL A 129 -15.24 -17.56 -4.01
N TRP A 130 -15.70 -18.50 -4.83
CA TRP A 130 -16.46 -18.21 -6.04
C TRP A 130 -17.77 -17.47 -5.74
N GLU A 131 -18.53 -17.88 -4.70
CA GLU A 131 -19.76 -17.17 -4.29
C GLU A 131 -19.46 -15.70 -3.96
N ILE A 132 -18.40 -15.43 -3.19
CA ILE A 132 -17.99 -14.05 -2.85
C ILE A 132 -17.71 -13.24 -4.13
N VAL A 133 -16.97 -13.82 -5.07
CA VAL A 133 -16.64 -13.16 -6.35
C VAL A 133 -17.90 -12.93 -7.19
N GLU A 134 -18.81 -13.87 -7.22
CA GLU A 134 -20.07 -13.74 -7.98
C GLU A 134 -20.98 -12.65 -7.42
N VAL A 135 -21.08 -12.58 -6.09
CA VAL A 135 -21.82 -11.49 -5.41
C VAL A 135 -21.18 -10.13 -5.67
N ALA A 136 -19.85 -10.04 -5.69
CA ALA A 136 -19.16 -8.80 -6.07
C ALA A 136 -19.55 -8.36 -7.49
N ARG A 137 -19.58 -9.28 -8.45
CA ARG A 137 -20.00 -9.00 -9.84
C ARG A 137 -21.45 -8.56 -9.94
N GLN A 138 -22.37 -9.25 -9.25
CA GLN A 138 -23.78 -8.85 -9.20
C GLN A 138 -23.99 -7.44 -8.67
N LYS A 139 -23.08 -6.99 -7.80
CA LYS A 139 -23.06 -5.62 -7.25
C LYS A 139 -22.25 -4.64 -8.10
N ASN A 140 -21.73 -5.05 -9.26
CA ASN A 140 -20.79 -4.28 -10.08
C ASN A 140 -19.52 -3.82 -9.32
N ILE A 141 -19.07 -4.62 -8.36
CA ILE A 141 -17.83 -4.40 -7.64
C ILE A 141 -16.70 -5.15 -8.34
N LEU A 142 -15.66 -4.44 -8.72
CA LEU A 142 -14.45 -5.05 -9.28
C LEU A 142 -13.81 -5.98 -8.24
N VAL A 143 -13.40 -7.16 -8.67
CA VAL A 143 -12.73 -8.13 -7.82
C VAL A 143 -11.66 -8.87 -8.61
N GLN A 144 -10.49 -9.04 -7.99
CA GLN A 144 -9.34 -9.70 -8.60
C GLN A 144 -8.68 -10.63 -7.59
N GLY A 145 -8.71 -11.93 -7.84
CA GLY A 145 -7.90 -12.89 -7.10
C GLY A 145 -6.42 -12.74 -7.48
N ARG A 146 -5.56 -12.65 -6.47
CA ARG A 146 -4.14 -12.46 -6.65
C ARG A 146 -3.31 -13.56 -6.00
N GLY A 147 -1.99 -13.43 -6.12
CA GLY A 147 -1.04 -14.34 -5.46
C GLY A 147 -1.10 -15.73 -6.06
N SER A 148 -1.15 -16.72 -5.18
CA SER A 148 -1.09 -18.13 -5.58
C SER A 148 -2.31 -18.59 -6.38
N ALA A 149 -3.49 -17.97 -6.20
CA ALA A 149 -4.72 -18.29 -6.94
C ALA A 149 -4.55 -18.12 -8.47
N ALA A 150 -3.68 -17.21 -8.90
CA ALA A 150 -3.41 -17.01 -10.33
C ALA A 150 -2.67 -18.19 -11.01
N ASN A 151 -2.18 -19.17 -10.25
CA ASN A 151 -1.62 -20.41 -10.81
C ASN A 151 -2.69 -21.48 -11.13
N SER A 152 -3.96 -21.24 -10.78
CA SER A 152 -5.03 -22.24 -10.93
C SER A 152 -5.94 -21.95 -12.12
N ALA A 153 -6.10 -22.92 -13.01
CA ALA A 153 -7.05 -22.89 -14.10
C ALA A 153 -8.49 -22.93 -13.57
N VAL A 154 -8.75 -23.59 -12.45
CA VAL A 154 -10.05 -23.59 -11.75
C VAL A 154 -10.37 -22.17 -11.31
N CYS A 155 -9.45 -21.46 -10.64
CA CYS A 155 -9.66 -20.06 -10.23
C CYS A 155 -9.89 -19.15 -11.44
N PHE A 156 -9.19 -19.35 -12.55
CA PHE A 156 -9.38 -18.56 -13.76
C PHE A 156 -10.74 -18.81 -14.40
N VAL A 157 -11.15 -20.05 -14.56
CA VAL A 157 -12.42 -20.41 -15.20
C VAL A 157 -13.60 -19.96 -14.34
N LEU A 158 -13.54 -20.11 -13.03
CA LEU A 158 -14.54 -19.56 -12.09
C LEU A 158 -14.55 -18.03 -12.08
N GLY A 159 -13.51 -17.41 -12.64
CA GLY A 159 -13.36 -15.97 -12.68
C GLY A 159 -12.90 -15.35 -11.36
N ILE A 160 -12.34 -16.15 -10.46
CA ILE A 160 -11.70 -15.67 -9.23
C ILE A 160 -10.48 -14.81 -9.60
N THR A 161 -9.70 -15.24 -10.61
CA THR A 161 -8.57 -14.45 -11.13
C THR A 161 -8.74 -14.11 -12.60
N ALA A 162 -8.15 -13.00 -13.05
CA ALA A 162 -8.07 -12.62 -14.47
C ALA A 162 -6.80 -13.11 -15.17
N VAL A 163 -5.83 -13.65 -14.43
CA VAL A 163 -4.58 -14.22 -14.97
C VAL A 163 -4.86 -15.61 -15.52
N ASP A 164 -4.59 -15.83 -16.80
CA ASP A 164 -4.72 -17.14 -17.46
C ASP A 164 -3.46 -17.99 -17.22
N PRO A 165 -3.50 -19.00 -16.35
CA PRO A 165 -2.32 -19.80 -16.02
C PRO A 165 -1.89 -20.72 -17.18
N VAL A 166 -2.81 -21.10 -18.08
CA VAL A 166 -2.51 -21.98 -19.21
C VAL A 166 -1.75 -21.24 -20.31
N ARG A 167 -2.19 -19.99 -20.63
CA ARG A 167 -1.49 -19.14 -21.62
C ARG A 167 -0.16 -18.62 -21.07
N MET A 168 -0.08 -18.32 -19.77
CA MET A 168 1.14 -17.83 -19.13
C MET A 168 2.09 -18.94 -18.70
N ASP A 169 1.68 -20.20 -18.82
CA ASP A 169 2.47 -21.37 -18.37
C ASP A 169 2.87 -21.27 -16.89
N LEU A 170 1.91 -20.93 -16.02
CA LEU A 170 2.12 -20.86 -14.59
C LEU A 170 2.07 -22.23 -13.93
N LEU A 171 2.71 -22.37 -12.77
CA LEU A 171 2.90 -23.65 -12.10
C LEU A 171 1.86 -23.87 -11.00
N PHE A 172 0.93 -24.83 -11.20
CA PHE A 172 -0.13 -25.13 -10.24
C PHE A 172 0.39 -25.62 -8.88
N GLU A 173 1.48 -26.37 -8.85
CA GLU A 173 2.13 -26.90 -7.63
C GLU A 173 2.53 -25.80 -6.64
N ARG A 174 2.71 -24.56 -7.13
CA ARG A 174 2.95 -23.40 -6.28
C ARG A 174 1.71 -22.99 -5.48
N PHE A 175 0.52 -23.31 -5.97
CA PHE A 175 -0.75 -23.03 -5.33
C PHE A 175 -1.18 -24.19 -4.41
N LEU A 176 -1.18 -25.41 -4.93
CA LEU A 176 -1.64 -26.61 -4.23
C LEU A 176 -0.84 -27.84 -4.64
N SER A 177 -0.36 -28.60 -3.67
CA SER A 177 0.32 -29.88 -3.89
C SER A 177 -0.16 -30.95 -2.92
N GLU A 178 -0.19 -32.20 -3.38
CA GLU A 178 -0.63 -33.36 -2.57
C GLU A 178 0.26 -33.58 -1.36
N GLU A 179 1.58 -33.45 -1.54
CA GLU A 179 2.54 -33.62 -0.44
C GLU A 179 2.39 -32.56 0.64
N ARG A 180 1.97 -31.34 0.28
CA ARG A 180 1.64 -30.29 1.25
C ARG A 180 0.54 -30.75 2.19
N VAL A 181 -0.49 -31.38 1.64
CA VAL A 181 -1.65 -31.82 2.40
C VAL A 181 -1.38 -33.09 3.18
N ALA A 182 -0.61 -34.04 2.61
CA ALA A 182 -0.17 -35.25 3.32
C ALA A 182 0.66 -34.93 4.58
N ASN A 183 1.42 -33.82 4.54
CA ASN A 183 2.25 -33.36 5.66
C ASN A 183 1.58 -32.28 6.54
N ALA A 184 0.31 -31.94 6.27
CA ALA A 184 -0.39 -30.91 7.02
C ALA A 184 -0.79 -31.40 8.42
N GLY A 185 -0.41 -30.63 9.45
CA GLY A 185 -0.75 -30.94 10.84
C GLY A 185 -2.21 -30.63 11.20
N ASN A 186 -2.84 -29.70 10.47
CA ASN A 186 -4.19 -29.23 10.76
C ASN A 186 -4.96 -28.84 9.47
N VAL A 187 -6.24 -28.47 9.62
CA VAL A 187 -7.13 -28.09 8.50
C VAL A 187 -6.62 -26.84 7.77
N GLY A 188 -6.13 -25.84 8.49
CA GLY A 188 -5.64 -24.59 7.91
C GLY A 188 -4.41 -24.78 7.01
N ASP A 189 -3.51 -25.71 7.37
CA ASP A 189 -2.33 -26.01 6.57
C ASP A 189 -2.66 -26.66 5.21
N ARG A 190 -3.84 -27.29 5.11
CA ARG A 190 -4.33 -27.91 3.89
C ARG A 190 -4.89 -26.89 2.90
N MET A 191 -5.51 -25.82 3.41
CA MET A 191 -6.20 -24.84 2.57
C MET A 191 -5.22 -23.98 1.77
N PRO A 192 -5.51 -23.72 0.48
CA PRO A 192 -4.77 -22.73 -0.28
C PRO A 192 -5.13 -21.31 0.19
N ASP A 193 -4.21 -20.38 0.02
CA ASP A 193 -4.41 -18.96 0.35
C ASP A 193 -4.90 -18.22 -0.90
N ILE A 194 -6.14 -17.76 -0.88
CA ILE A 194 -6.75 -16.96 -1.96
C ILE A 194 -7.02 -15.55 -1.43
N ASP A 195 -6.23 -14.61 -1.91
CA ASP A 195 -6.42 -13.19 -1.65
C ASP A 195 -7.36 -12.59 -2.70
N LEU A 196 -8.38 -11.84 -2.29
CA LEU A 196 -9.26 -11.09 -3.16
C LEU A 196 -8.99 -9.60 -3.01
N ASP A 197 -8.52 -8.95 -4.07
CA ASP A 197 -8.38 -7.50 -4.16
C ASP A 197 -9.71 -6.88 -4.60
N LEU A 198 -10.19 -5.93 -3.82
CA LEU A 198 -11.42 -5.17 -3.99
C LEU A 198 -11.10 -3.67 -4.05
N PRO A 199 -11.96 -2.83 -4.65
CA PRO A 199 -11.86 -1.39 -4.48
C PRO A 199 -11.87 -1.02 -2.99
N SER A 200 -10.93 -0.20 -2.55
CA SER A 200 -10.90 0.29 -1.17
C SER A 200 -12.13 1.14 -0.86
N GLY A 201 -12.50 1.25 0.42
CA GLY A 201 -13.67 2.02 0.85
C GLY A 201 -14.96 1.20 0.88
N ASP A 202 -16.08 1.83 0.50
CA ASP A 202 -17.44 1.29 0.65
C ASP A 202 -17.69 -0.01 -0.11
N ALA A 203 -17.11 -0.17 -1.28
CA ALA A 203 -17.27 -1.38 -2.09
C ALA A 203 -16.75 -2.62 -1.34
N ARG A 204 -15.54 -2.49 -0.75
CA ARG A 204 -14.98 -3.55 0.08
C ARG A 204 -15.81 -3.79 1.34
N GLU A 205 -16.28 -2.73 2.00
CA GLU A 205 -17.13 -2.84 3.18
C GLU A 205 -18.41 -3.61 2.89
N GLN A 206 -19.04 -3.34 1.75
CA GLN A 206 -20.23 -4.09 1.31
C GLN A 206 -19.96 -5.59 1.17
N MET A 207 -18.76 -5.99 0.74
CA MET A 207 -18.38 -7.40 0.63
C MET A 207 -18.12 -8.02 2.01
N ILE A 208 -17.46 -7.30 2.91
CA ILE A 208 -17.27 -7.74 4.31
C ILE A 208 -18.62 -7.94 4.99
N GLN A 209 -19.53 -6.98 4.85
CA GLN A 209 -20.88 -7.08 5.44
C GLN A 209 -21.71 -8.19 4.79
N HIS A 210 -21.51 -8.50 3.50
CA HIS A 210 -22.11 -9.65 2.86
C HIS A 210 -21.69 -10.97 3.53
N VAL A 211 -20.40 -11.12 3.83
CA VAL A 211 -19.87 -12.32 4.52
C VAL A 211 -20.47 -12.44 5.92
N TYR A 212 -20.53 -11.34 6.69
CA TYR A 212 -21.20 -11.35 8.00
C TYR A 212 -22.68 -11.71 7.91
N LYS A 213 -23.40 -11.20 6.90
CA LYS A 213 -24.81 -11.54 6.68
C LYS A 213 -24.98 -13.02 6.32
N ARG A 214 -24.05 -13.58 5.56
CA ARG A 214 -24.10 -14.97 5.07
C ARG A 214 -23.81 -15.98 6.16
N TYR A 215 -22.79 -15.71 7.01
CA TYR A 215 -22.30 -16.65 8.02
C TYR A 215 -22.68 -16.28 9.47
N GLY A 216 -23.17 -15.07 9.69
CA GLY A 216 -23.49 -14.55 11.03
C GLY A 216 -22.25 -14.13 11.82
N ALA A 217 -22.48 -13.38 12.92
CA ALA A 217 -21.40 -12.90 13.80
C ALA A 217 -20.68 -14.01 14.59
N ARG A 218 -21.25 -15.21 14.67
CA ARG A 218 -20.61 -16.38 15.27
C ARG A 218 -19.96 -17.31 14.24
N GLY A 219 -20.21 -17.10 12.94
CA GLY A 219 -19.66 -17.90 11.84
C GLY A 219 -18.56 -17.16 11.06
N ALA A 220 -18.39 -15.85 11.26
CA ALA A 220 -17.39 -15.05 10.59
C ALA A 220 -16.79 -14.00 11.54
N ALA A 221 -15.48 -13.77 11.48
CA ALA A 221 -14.82 -12.72 12.23
C ALA A 221 -13.54 -12.25 11.53
N MET A 222 -13.14 -10.99 11.73
CA MET A 222 -11.86 -10.49 11.25
C MET A 222 -10.72 -11.02 12.10
N THR A 223 -9.54 -11.27 11.51
CA THR A 223 -8.33 -11.57 12.29
C THR A 223 -7.80 -10.33 12.99
N ALA A 224 -7.11 -10.52 14.13
CA ALA A 224 -6.42 -9.44 14.82
C ALA A 224 -5.03 -9.16 14.22
N ASN A 225 -4.52 -7.97 14.54
CA ASN A 225 -3.10 -7.61 14.44
C ASN A 225 -2.61 -7.17 15.81
N VAL A 226 -1.48 -7.68 16.25
CA VAL A 226 -0.84 -7.18 17.47
C VAL A 226 -0.11 -5.89 17.17
N ILE A 227 -0.70 -4.76 17.54
CA ILE A 227 -0.09 -3.45 17.40
C ILE A 227 0.92 -3.25 18.52
N THR A 228 2.17 -2.95 18.16
CA THR A 228 3.27 -2.74 19.09
C THR A 228 3.69 -1.28 19.16
N TYR A 229 4.31 -0.90 20.28
CA TYR A 229 4.90 0.42 20.41
C TYR A 229 6.06 0.60 19.43
N ARG A 230 6.00 1.68 18.63
CA ARG A 230 7.10 2.12 17.78
C ARG A 230 7.77 3.35 18.39
N PRO A 231 9.02 3.70 18.00
CA PRO A 231 9.82 4.73 18.69
C PRO A 231 9.09 6.06 18.91
N ARG A 232 8.40 6.58 17.89
CA ARG A 232 7.64 7.84 18.01
C ARG A 232 6.58 7.78 19.10
N LEU A 233 5.79 6.71 19.11
CA LEU A 233 4.74 6.52 20.10
C LEU A 233 5.33 6.22 21.49
N ALA A 234 6.36 5.39 21.57
CA ALA A 234 7.04 5.06 22.81
C ALA A 234 7.62 6.32 23.49
N VAL A 235 8.27 7.21 22.73
CA VAL A 235 8.77 8.50 23.22
C VAL A 235 7.65 9.41 23.69
N ARG A 236 6.55 9.49 22.93
CA ARG A 236 5.39 10.35 23.31
C ARG A 236 4.74 9.85 24.59
N GLU A 237 4.46 8.55 24.72
CA GLU A 237 3.81 8.01 25.92
C GLU A 237 4.73 8.05 27.16
N ALA A 238 6.00 7.67 27.01
CA ALA A 238 6.97 7.77 28.10
C ALA A 238 7.18 9.23 28.55
N GLY A 239 7.26 10.15 27.59
CA GLY A 239 7.46 11.56 27.88
C GLY A 239 6.23 12.21 28.54
N ARG A 240 5.01 11.94 28.04
CA ARG A 240 3.76 12.40 28.68
C ARG A 240 3.67 11.91 30.11
N ALA A 241 3.89 10.62 30.34
CA ALA A 241 3.84 10.05 31.67
C ALA A 241 4.87 10.71 32.63
N LEU A 242 6.00 11.15 32.08
CA LEU A 242 7.03 11.86 32.83
C LEU A 242 6.88 13.41 32.77
N GLY A 243 5.76 13.94 32.22
CA GLY A 243 5.37 15.36 32.22
C GLY A 243 6.16 16.24 31.24
N PHE A 244 6.64 15.71 30.09
CA PHE A 244 7.10 16.54 28.97
C PHE A 244 5.92 17.18 28.26
N SER A 245 6.07 18.41 27.79
CA SER A 245 5.03 19.09 27.01
C SER A 245 4.89 18.49 25.60
N GLU A 246 3.73 18.69 24.97
CA GLU A 246 3.49 18.24 23.58
C GLU A 246 4.48 18.86 22.59
N GLU A 247 4.87 20.14 22.81
CA GLU A 247 5.89 20.80 22.00
C GLU A 247 7.25 20.11 22.11
N GLN A 248 7.68 19.81 23.35
CA GLN A 248 8.93 19.11 23.61
C GLN A 248 8.93 17.73 22.94
N LEU A 249 7.83 16.98 23.09
CA LEU A 249 7.65 15.66 22.46
C LEU A 249 7.58 15.75 20.94
N GLY A 250 6.98 16.82 20.42
CA GLY A 250 6.95 17.11 19.00
C GLY A 250 8.35 17.30 18.41
N ARG A 251 9.21 18.07 19.09
CA ARG A 251 10.60 18.28 18.69
C ARG A 251 11.39 16.97 18.63
N ILE A 252 11.26 16.11 19.65
CA ILE A 252 11.95 14.80 19.66
C ILE A 252 11.40 13.89 18.58
N SER A 253 10.06 13.82 18.45
CA SER A 253 9.39 12.93 17.51
C SER A 253 9.70 13.22 16.04
N LYS A 254 9.94 14.49 15.68
CA LYS A 254 10.34 14.89 14.32
C LYS A 254 11.72 14.35 13.91
N LEU A 255 12.59 14.11 14.87
CA LEU A 255 13.93 13.58 14.63
C LEU A 255 13.96 12.06 14.55
N LEU A 256 12.92 11.39 15.05
CA LEU A 256 12.83 9.93 15.05
C LEU A 256 12.45 9.41 13.66
N PRO A 257 13.12 8.35 13.17
CA PRO A 257 12.73 7.68 11.94
C PRO A 257 11.30 7.11 12.05
N GLY A 258 10.57 7.07 10.93
CA GLY A 258 9.16 6.68 10.92
C GLY A 258 8.91 5.23 11.34
N TRP A 259 9.56 4.29 10.65
CA TRP A 259 9.29 2.84 10.79
C TRP A 259 10.49 2.01 11.22
N VAL A 260 11.70 2.44 10.93
CA VAL A 260 12.92 1.70 11.23
C VAL A 260 13.65 2.42 12.36
N VAL A 261 13.84 1.75 13.49
CA VAL A 261 14.89 2.14 14.42
C VAL A 261 16.19 2.02 13.62
N ASP A 262 16.97 3.10 13.57
CA ASP A 262 18.35 3.05 13.09
C ASP A 262 19.04 1.97 13.94
N GLU A 263 19.27 0.78 13.38
CA GLU A 263 19.79 -0.35 14.13
C GLU A 263 21.18 0.05 14.64
N GLY A 264 21.23 0.57 15.85
CA GLY A 264 22.44 0.99 16.50
C GLY A 264 22.42 2.35 17.20
N ARG A 265 21.49 3.24 16.88
CA ARG A 265 21.41 4.55 17.55
C ARG A 265 20.42 4.49 18.73
N PRO A 266 20.87 4.67 19.99
CA PRO A 266 20.01 4.64 21.15
C PRO A 266 19.04 5.84 21.17
N LEU A 267 17.82 5.63 21.67
CA LEU A 267 16.81 6.70 21.75
C LEU A 267 17.30 7.94 22.52
N SER A 268 18.22 7.76 23.48
CA SER A 268 18.83 8.86 24.25
C SER A 268 19.50 9.92 23.37
N GLU A 269 20.12 9.54 22.27
CA GLU A 269 20.76 10.49 21.35
C GLU A 269 19.75 11.41 20.66
N TYR A 270 18.54 10.91 20.34
CA TYR A 270 17.48 11.74 19.76
C TYR A 270 16.95 12.79 20.74
N PHE A 271 16.96 12.49 22.05
CA PHE A 271 16.66 13.49 23.09
C PHE A 271 17.75 14.57 23.10
N GLU A 272 19.03 14.21 23.06
CA GLU A 272 20.12 15.16 23.01
C GLU A 272 20.12 16.03 21.75
N MET A 273 19.87 15.43 20.58
CA MET A 273 19.69 16.16 19.32
C MET A 273 18.53 17.16 19.35
N ALA A 274 17.47 16.86 20.11
CA ALA A 274 16.35 17.77 20.32
C ALA A 274 16.65 18.86 21.38
N GLY A 275 17.84 18.85 21.99
CA GLY A 275 18.27 19.82 22.99
C GLY A 275 17.93 19.45 24.44
N PHE A 276 17.62 18.17 24.71
CA PHE A 276 17.34 17.66 26.06
C PHE A 276 18.50 16.83 26.58
N SER A 277 19.16 17.32 27.64
CA SER A 277 20.35 16.66 28.23
C SER A 277 19.98 15.34 28.90
N THR A 278 20.63 14.24 28.51
CA THR A 278 20.51 12.93 29.18
C THR A 278 21.24 12.90 30.55
N ARG A 279 21.98 13.94 30.92
CA ARG A 279 22.46 14.12 32.27
C ARG A 279 21.32 14.38 33.26
N GLU A 280 20.25 14.99 32.81
CA GLU A 280 19.03 15.17 33.59
C GLU A 280 18.34 13.82 33.83
N ARG A 281 17.98 13.58 35.11
CA ARG A 281 17.36 12.33 35.54
C ARG A 281 16.08 12.01 34.74
N ARG A 282 15.27 13.05 34.53
CA ARG A 282 13.97 12.93 33.84
C ARG A 282 14.14 12.54 32.38
N THR A 283 15.03 13.21 31.65
CA THR A 283 15.33 12.93 30.25
C THR A 283 15.92 11.52 30.08
N ARG A 284 16.88 11.16 30.93
CA ARG A 284 17.48 9.81 30.92
C ARG A 284 16.44 8.72 31.19
N LEU A 285 15.50 8.96 32.12
CA LEU A 285 14.44 8.01 32.44
C LEU A 285 13.46 7.88 31.27
N ALA A 286 13.05 9.01 30.66
CA ALA A 286 12.16 9.01 29.51
C ALA A 286 12.74 8.21 28.34
N ALA A 287 14.02 8.44 28.00
CA ALA A 287 14.69 7.70 26.94
C ALA A 287 14.79 6.18 27.24
N ARG A 288 15.12 5.81 28.50
CA ARG A 288 15.22 4.40 28.94
C ARG A 288 13.86 3.71 28.91
N VAL A 289 12.81 4.38 29.38
CA VAL A 289 11.46 3.83 29.39
C VAL A 289 10.92 3.71 27.99
N ALA A 290 11.13 4.73 27.13
CA ALA A 290 10.75 4.65 25.71
C ALA A 290 11.42 3.48 25.01
N ALA A 291 12.71 3.24 25.25
CA ALA A 291 13.40 2.06 24.72
C ALA A 291 12.78 0.73 25.23
N GLY A 292 12.42 0.68 26.51
CA GLY A 292 11.76 -0.49 27.11
C GLY A 292 10.33 -0.71 26.62
N LEU A 293 9.65 0.34 26.13
CA LEU A 293 8.32 0.22 25.53
C LEU A 293 8.38 -0.29 24.10
N CYS A 294 9.44 0.00 23.35
CA CYS A 294 9.56 -0.41 21.96
C CYS A 294 9.32 -1.92 21.79
N ASN A 295 8.49 -2.27 20.81
CA ASN A 295 8.06 -3.64 20.47
C ASN A 295 7.18 -4.35 21.50
N LEU A 296 6.83 -3.74 22.64
CA LEU A 296 5.79 -4.30 23.51
C LEU A 296 4.42 -4.18 22.84
N PRO A 297 3.51 -5.15 23.04
CA PRO A 297 2.13 -5.04 22.60
C PRO A 297 1.45 -3.81 23.20
N ARG A 298 0.69 -3.08 22.38
CA ARG A 298 -0.11 -1.93 22.80
C ARG A 298 -1.60 -2.26 22.84
N HIS A 299 -2.12 -2.79 21.78
CA HIS A 299 -3.50 -3.25 21.64
C HIS A 299 -3.64 -4.23 20.48
N LEU A 300 -4.74 -4.95 20.41
CA LEU A 300 -5.14 -5.68 19.22
C LEU A 300 -5.79 -4.68 18.25
N GLY A 301 -5.28 -4.62 17.03
CA GLY A 301 -5.91 -3.95 15.91
C GLY A 301 -6.63 -4.98 15.04
N GLN A 302 -7.46 -4.51 14.12
CA GLN A 302 -8.09 -5.36 13.11
C GLN A 302 -7.15 -5.55 11.92
N HIS A 303 -7.01 -6.78 11.43
CA HIS A 303 -6.31 -7.06 10.16
C HIS A 303 -6.99 -6.38 8.99
N SER A 304 -6.22 -5.95 8.00
CA SER A 304 -6.74 -5.18 6.86
C SER A 304 -7.69 -5.96 5.95
N GLY A 305 -7.65 -7.30 5.92
CA GLY A 305 -8.45 -8.10 4.99
C GLY A 305 -8.88 -9.46 5.50
N GLY A 306 -8.11 -10.11 6.40
CA GLY A 306 -8.33 -11.47 6.81
C GLY A 306 -9.62 -11.69 7.57
N MET A 307 -10.51 -12.53 7.04
CA MET A 307 -11.71 -13.00 7.71
C MET A 307 -11.60 -14.50 7.95
N VAL A 308 -11.77 -14.91 9.19
CA VAL A 308 -11.95 -16.32 9.56
C VAL A 308 -13.40 -16.72 9.34
N LEU A 309 -13.62 -17.87 8.71
CA LEU A 309 -14.93 -18.45 8.48
C LEU A 309 -15.03 -19.81 9.19
N SER A 310 -16.16 -20.08 9.83
CA SER A 310 -16.36 -21.32 10.59
C SER A 310 -17.76 -21.91 10.39
N GLY A 311 -17.79 -23.21 10.28
CA GLY A 311 -19.03 -23.99 10.34
C GLY A 311 -19.51 -24.24 11.77
N THR A 312 -18.61 -24.18 12.75
CA THR A 312 -18.91 -24.18 14.19
C THR A 312 -18.89 -22.75 14.72
N PRO A 313 -19.64 -22.45 15.81
CA PRO A 313 -19.59 -21.14 16.43
C PRO A 313 -18.17 -20.74 16.83
N LEU A 314 -17.65 -19.62 16.32
CA LEU A 314 -16.28 -19.15 16.57
C LEU A 314 -15.98 -18.89 18.04
N ASP A 315 -16.98 -18.45 18.82
CA ASP A 315 -16.84 -18.20 20.24
C ASP A 315 -16.65 -19.48 21.09
N GLU A 316 -16.87 -20.64 20.49
CA GLU A 316 -16.51 -21.95 21.08
C GLU A 316 -15.07 -22.37 20.76
N VAL A 317 -14.45 -21.73 19.76
CA VAL A 317 -13.09 -22.04 19.26
C VAL A 317 -12.07 -21.02 19.74
N VAL A 318 -12.40 -19.72 19.67
CA VAL A 318 -11.48 -18.61 19.94
C VAL A 318 -12.20 -17.46 20.62
N PRO A 319 -11.55 -16.71 21.54
CA PRO A 319 -12.13 -15.49 22.09
C PRO A 319 -12.43 -14.45 21.00
N LEU A 320 -13.62 -13.86 21.07
CA LEU A 320 -14.08 -12.81 20.16
C LEU A 320 -14.21 -11.48 20.90
N GLU A 321 -14.00 -10.37 20.17
CA GLU A 321 -14.27 -9.02 20.66
C GLU A 321 -14.99 -8.17 19.61
N PRO A 322 -15.82 -7.19 20.00
CA PRO A 322 -16.38 -6.22 19.08
C PRO A 322 -15.27 -5.32 18.52
N ALA A 323 -15.29 -5.04 17.21
CA ALA A 323 -14.39 -4.08 16.61
C ALA A 323 -14.82 -2.63 16.94
N SER A 324 -13.89 -1.67 16.75
CA SER A 324 -14.24 -0.24 16.82
C SER A 324 -15.20 0.19 15.70
N MET A 325 -15.15 -0.48 14.57
CA MET A 325 -16.10 -0.30 13.49
C MET A 325 -17.41 -1.04 13.80
N PRO A 326 -18.57 -0.43 13.54
CA PRO A 326 -19.86 -1.07 13.80
C PRO A 326 -20.01 -2.36 12.97
N ASN A 327 -20.77 -3.31 13.47
CA ASN A 327 -21.12 -4.56 12.83
C ASN A 327 -19.93 -5.44 12.44
N ARG A 328 -18.83 -5.36 13.19
CA ARG A 328 -17.66 -6.22 13.00
C ARG A 328 -17.25 -6.89 14.31
N VAL A 329 -16.78 -8.13 14.18
CA VAL A 329 -16.24 -8.95 15.25
C VAL A 329 -14.82 -9.34 14.89
N VAL A 330 -13.93 -9.39 15.87
CA VAL A 330 -12.51 -9.73 15.70
C VAL A 330 -12.18 -10.95 16.56
N VAL A 331 -11.51 -11.94 15.98
CA VAL A 331 -10.88 -13.00 16.76
C VAL A 331 -9.65 -12.41 17.47
N GLN A 332 -9.40 -12.77 18.74
CA GLN A 332 -8.27 -12.24 19.50
C GLN A 332 -6.92 -12.90 19.14
N TRP A 333 -6.84 -13.56 18.01
CA TRP A 333 -5.64 -14.16 17.43
C TRP A 333 -5.21 -13.43 16.17
N ASP A 334 -3.91 -13.31 15.97
CA ASP A 334 -3.36 -12.78 14.75
C ASP A 334 -3.30 -13.85 13.64
N LYS A 335 -2.78 -13.50 12.47
CA LYS A 335 -2.74 -14.42 11.33
C LYS A 335 -1.88 -15.67 11.58
N ASP A 336 -0.81 -15.51 12.37
CA ASP A 336 0.13 -16.59 12.66
C ASP A 336 -0.48 -17.55 13.69
N ASP A 337 -1.14 -17.01 14.73
CA ASP A 337 -1.92 -17.81 15.69
C ASP A 337 -3.07 -18.56 15.00
N CYS A 338 -3.81 -17.90 14.09
CA CYS A 338 -4.87 -18.55 13.32
C CYS A 338 -4.33 -19.71 12.47
N ALA A 339 -3.17 -19.52 11.83
CA ALA A 339 -2.52 -20.58 11.05
C ALA A 339 -2.07 -21.75 11.94
N ASP A 340 -1.41 -21.48 13.06
CA ASP A 340 -0.95 -22.49 14.01
C ASP A 340 -2.12 -23.32 14.59
N MET A 341 -3.27 -22.67 14.81
CA MET A 341 -4.50 -23.31 15.31
C MET A 341 -5.39 -23.88 14.20
N GLY A 342 -4.98 -23.80 12.95
CA GLY A 342 -5.67 -24.40 11.82
C GLY A 342 -6.95 -23.69 11.37
N LEU A 343 -7.14 -22.42 11.76
CA LEU A 343 -8.28 -21.63 11.31
C LEU A 343 -8.06 -21.16 9.88
N VAL A 344 -9.08 -21.34 9.05
CA VAL A 344 -9.06 -20.92 7.64
C VAL A 344 -9.48 -19.47 7.52
N LYS A 345 -8.65 -18.66 6.85
CA LYS A 345 -8.97 -17.27 6.54
C LYS A 345 -9.18 -17.06 5.04
N VAL A 346 -10.05 -16.13 4.70
CA VAL A 346 -10.21 -15.57 3.36
C VAL A 346 -9.83 -14.08 3.43
N ASP A 347 -8.93 -13.62 2.57
CA ASP A 347 -8.46 -12.24 2.58
C ASP A 347 -9.28 -11.38 1.61
N LEU A 348 -10.07 -10.45 2.15
CA LEU A 348 -10.80 -9.42 1.42
C LEU A 348 -10.02 -8.10 1.50
N LEU A 349 -9.06 -7.91 0.60
CA LEU A 349 -8.11 -6.81 0.65
C LEU A 349 -8.64 -5.57 -0.08
N GLY A 350 -8.41 -4.38 0.48
CA GLY A 350 -8.70 -3.12 -0.20
C GLY A 350 -7.48 -2.63 -0.96
N LEU A 351 -7.63 -2.39 -2.25
CA LEU A 351 -6.58 -1.83 -3.10
C LEU A 351 -7.04 -0.51 -3.71
N GLY A 352 -6.30 0.59 -3.42
CA GLY A 352 -6.65 1.94 -3.91
C GLY A 352 -6.74 2.02 -5.43
N MET A 353 -5.81 1.37 -6.15
CA MET A 353 -5.86 1.37 -7.62
C MET A 353 -7.10 0.64 -8.18
N MET A 354 -7.61 -0.38 -7.50
CA MET A 354 -8.89 -1.00 -7.88
C MET A 354 -10.05 -0.02 -7.73
N ALA A 355 -10.02 0.87 -6.72
CA ALA A 355 -11.02 1.94 -6.58
C ALA A 355 -10.88 2.97 -7.70
N VAL A 356 -9.65 3.35 -8.07
CA VAL A 356 -9.40 4.24 -9.22
C VAL A 356 -9.96 3.64 -10.51
N LEU A 357 -9.71 2.37 -10.79
CA LEU A 357 -10.26 1.69 -11.98
C LEU A 357 -11.79 1.62 -11.92
N ALA A 358 -12.36 1.33 -10.74
CA ALA A 358 -13.80 1.26 -10.54
C ALA A 358 -14.50 2.60 -10.77
N ASP A 359 -13.85 3.72 -10.47
CA ASP A 359 -14.37 5.06 -10.73
C ASP A 359 -14.12 5.52 -12.17
N ALA A 360 -12.92 5.26 -12.71
CA ALA A 360 -12.55 5.73 -14.04
C ALA A 360 -13.36 5.09 -15.16
N PHE A 361 -13.65 3.79 -15.12
CA PHE A 361 -14.38 3.11 -16.20
C PHE A 361 -15.80 3.65 -16.40
N PRO A 362 -16.64 3.78 -15.36
CA PRO A 362 -17.96 4.42 -15.51
C PRO A 362 -17.89 5.89 -15.92
N MET A 363 -16.86 6.62 -15.47
CA MET A 363 -16.64 8.00 -15.84
C MET A 363 -16.35 8.14 -17.34
N ILE A 364 -15.46 7.30 -17.88
CA ILE A 364 -15.17 7.24 -19.32
C ILE A 364 -16.41 6.84 -20.10
N ALA A 365 -17.19 5.86 -19.63
CA ALA A 365 -18.43 5.44 -20.28
C ALA A 365 -19.45 6.58 -20.36
N ARG A 366 -19.60 7.37 -19.28
CA ARG A 366 -20.54 8.50 -19.18
C ARG A 366 -20.13 9.68 -20.06
N HIS A 367 -18.83 10.05 -20.05
CA HIS A 367 -18.36 11.26 -20.71
C HIS A 367 -17.81 11.03 -22.12
N GLU A 368 -17.22 9.86 -22.39
CA GLU A 368 -16.62 9.54 -23.69
C GLU A 368 -17.43 8.50 -24.51
N GLY A 369 -18.47 7.91 -23.91
CA GLY A 369 -19.26 6.87 -24.56
C GLY A 369 -18.54 5.53 -24.77
N LYS A 370 -17.37 5.30 -24.12
CA LYS A 370 -16.55 4.10 -24.29
C LYS A 370 -16.71 3.16 -23.10
N LEU A 371 -17.09 1.93 -23.38
CA LEU A 371 -17.18 0.86 -22.37
C LEU A 371 -15.81 0.17 -22.27
N LEU A 372 -15.13 0.32 -21.16
CA LEU A 372 -13.87 -0.34 -20.84
C LEU A 372 -14.08 -1.47 -19.85
N ASP A 373 -13.36 -2.57 -20.07
CA ASP A 373 -13.30 -3.73 -19.18
C ASP A 373 -11.82 -4.10 -18.99
N CYS A 374 -11.37 -4.18 -17.75
CA CYS A 374 -9.99 -4.49 -17.42
C CYS A 374 -9.49 -5.79 -18.08
N ALA A 375 -10.35 -6.78 -18.25
CA ALA A 375 -10.03 -8.06 -18.88
C ALA A 375 -9.97 -8.00 -20.41
N LYS A 376 -10.45 -6.91 -21.03
CA LYS A 376 -10.59 -6.75 -22.49
C LYS A 376 -9.77 -5.57 -23.04
N LEU A 377 -8.92 -4.95 -22.23
CA LEU A 377 -8.05 -3.89 -22.72
C LEU A 377 -7.14 -4.44 -23.82
N PRO A 378 -6.87 -3.65 -24.89
CA PRO A 378 -5.97 -4.08 -25.96
C PRO A 378 -4.62 -4.51 -25.38
N ALA A 379 -4.21 -5.74 -25.65
CA ALA A 379 -2.90 -6.23 -25.22
C ALA A 379 -1.78 -5.51 -25.98
N ASP A 380 -0.68 -5.23 -25.29
CA ASP A 380 0.55 -4.71 -25.88
C ASP A 380 0.40 -3.41 -26.69
N ASP A 381 -0.41 -2.45 -26.19
CA ASP A 381 -0.64 -1.14 -26.83
C ASP A 381 0.66 -0.33 -26.94
N PRO A 382 1.06 0.12 -28.15
CA PRO A 382 2.31 0.83 -28.37
C PRO A 382 2.44 2.15 -27.62
N LYS A 383 1.33 2.87 -27.41
CA LYS A 383 1.32 4.16 -26.70
C LYS A 383 1.59 3.95 -25.21
N VAL A 384 1.02 2.90 -24.64
CA VAL A 384 1.27 2.50 -23.24
C VAL A 384 2.76 2.18 -23.05
N TYR A 385 3.34 1.36 -23.91
CA TYR A 385 4.77 1.01 -23.76
C TYR A 385 5.71 2.16 -24.09
N ALA A 386 5.34 3.10 -24.97
CA ALA A 386 6.10 4.31 -25.20
C ALA A 386 6.17 5.17 -23.94
N MET A 387 5.04 5.35 -23.24
CA MET A 387 4.94 6.07 -21.97
C MET A 387 5.77 5.37 -20.86
N LEU A 388 5.66 4.05 -20.75
CA LEU A 388 6.44 3.26 -19.77
C LEU A 388 7.95 3.37 -20.02
N ARG A 389 8.41 3.28 -21.28
CA ARG A 389 9.83 3.47 -21.66
C ARG A 389 10.36 4.87 -21.36
N ALA A 390 9.49 5.88 -21.41
CA ALA A 390 9.83 7.25 -21.01
C ALA A 390 9.85 7.44 -19.49
N ALA A 391 9.49 6.41 -18.71
CA ALA A 391 9.28 6.50 -17.26
C ALA A 391 8.26 7.57 -16.84
N ASP A 392 7.29 7.85 -17.71
CA ASP A 392 6.19 8.77 -17.44
C ASP A 392 5.07 8.02 -16.70
N THR A 393 5.32 7.67 -15.45
CA THR A 393 4.49 6.73 -14.69
C THR A 393 3.98 7.27 -13.36
N VAL A 394 3.89 8.59 -13.20
CA VAL A 394 3.26 9.23 -12.04
C VAL A 394 1.82 8.73 -11.92
N GLY A 395 1.45 8.21 -10.74
CA GLY A 395 0.13 7.65 -10.46
C GLY A 395 -0.11 6.24 -11.00
N VAL A 396 0.79 5.68 -11.82
CA VAL A 396 0.64 4.34 -12.41
C VAL A 396 1.05 3.25 -11.42
N PHE A 397 0.14 2.32 -11.15
CA PHE A 397 0.32 1.28 -10.15
C PHE A 397 1.60 0.46 -10.32
N GLN A 398 2.35 0.28 -9.24
CA GLN A 398 3.56 -0.57 -9.15
C GLN A 398 4.73 -0.20 -10.08
N VAL A 399 4.67 0.93 -10.80
CA VAL A 399 5.76 1.40 -11.67
C VAL A 399 6.08 2.89 -11.49
N GLU A 400 5.52 3.50 -10.43
CA GLU A 400 5.66 4.92 -10.12
C GLU A 400 6.76 5.24 -9.11
N SER A 401 7.33 4.24 -8.42
CA SER A 401 8.42 4.48 -7.49
C SER A 401 9.68 4.90 -8.24
N ARG A 402 10.52 5.72 -7.61
CA ARG A 402 11.76 6.19 -8.21
C ARG A 402 12.66 5.06 -8.76
N ALA A 403 12.75 3.95 -8.04
CA ALA A 403 13.56 2.82 -8.47
C ALA A 403 13.01 2.20 -9.76
N GLN A 404 11.68 2.08 -9.87
CA GLN A 404 10.99 1.58 -11.06
C GLN A 404 11.14 2.56 -12.23
N MET A 405 10.88 3.85 -12.00
CA MET A 405 11.07 4.89 -13.02
C MET A 405 12.51 4.97 -13.53
N ALA A 406 13.51 4.66 -12.69
CA ALA A 406 14.91 4.59 -13.11
C ALA A 406 15.25 3.30 -13.87
N THR A 407 14.42 2.25 -13.76
CA THR A 407 14.66 0.95 -14.41
C THR A 407 13.96 0.86 -15.77
N LEU A 408 12.76 1.42 -15.90
CA LEU A 408 11.93 1.35 -17.11
C LEU A 408 12.65 1.77 -18.42
N PRO A 409 13.41 2.91 -18.49
CA PRO A 409 14.12 3.29 -19.70
C PRO A 409 15.24 2.31 -20.11
N ARG A 410 15.81 1.61 -19.11
CA ARG A 410 16.85 0.61 -19.31
C ARG A 410 16.26 -0.74 -19.71
N MET A 411 15.12 -1.09 -19.12
CA MET A 411 14.40 -2.34 -19.38
C MET A 411 13.72 -2.36 -20.74
N LYS A 412 13.24 -1.18 -21.20
CA LYS A 412 12.55 -1.01 -22.49
C LYS A 412 11.41 -2.00 -22.68
N PRO A 413 10.36 -1.95 -21.87
CA PRO A 413 9.25 -2.89 -21.99
C PRO A 413 8.54 -2.74 -23.35
N GLU A 414 8.16 -3.88 -23.94
CA GLU A 414 7.49 -3.97 -25.24
C GLU A 414 6.25 -4.87 -25.20
N ARG A 415 6.14 -5.71 -24.19
CA ARG A 415 5.04 -6.68 -24.03
C ARG A 415 4.69 -6.86 -22.55
N PHE A 416 3.53 -7.42 -22.30
CA PHE A 416 2.98 -7.63 -20.97
C PHE A 416 3.95 -8.34 -20.01
N TYR A 417 4.66 -9.37 -20.48
CA TYR A 417 5.60 -10.11 -19.64
C TYR A 417 6.78 -9.27 -19.16
N ASP A 418 7.20 -8.27 -19.92
CA ASP A 418 8.25 -7.35 -19.47
C ASP A 418 7.79 -6.53 -18.25
N LEU A 419 6.49 -6.19 -18.20
CA LEU A 419 5.90 -5.53 -17.03
C LEU A 419 5.81 -6.47 -15.82
N VAL A 420 5.51 -7.77 -16.05
CA VAL A 420 5.56 -8.79 -14.99
C VAL A 420 6.97 -8.88 -14.38
N VAL A 421 7.99 -8.83 -15.21
CA VAL A 421 9.39 -8.83 -14.76
C VAL A 421 9.73 -7.54 -14.00
N GLU A 422 9.29 -6.36 -14.49
CA GLU A 422 9.53 -5.07 -13.80
C GLU A 422 8.96 -5.06 -12.39
N VAL A 423 7.72 -5.49 -12.23
CA VAL A 423 7.04 -5.60 -10.93
C VAL A 423 7.78 -6.54 -9.99
N ALA A 424 8.40 -7.60 -10.52
CA ALA A 424 9.12 -8.59 -9.74
C ALA A 424 10.54 -8.13 -9.33
N ILE A 425 11.24 -7.42 -10.23
CA ILE A 425 12.63 -7.02 -10.02
C ILE A 425 12.76 -5.87 -9.04
N ILE A 426 11.89 -4.86 -9.15
CA ILE A 426 11.95 -3.66 -8.32
C ILE A 426 10.78 -3.65 -7.33
N ARG A 427 11.07 -3.92 -6.08
CA ARG A 427 10.09 -4.02 -5.00
C ARG A 427 10.61 -3.46 -3.69
N PRO A 428 9.74 -3.09 -2.72
CA PRO A 428 10.14 -2.77 -1.36
C PRO A 428 10.81 -3.98 -0.70
N GLY A 429 11.98 -3.77 -0.08
CA GLY A 429 12.75 -4.82 0.58
C GLY A 429 14.20 -4.86 0.12
N PRO A 430 15.03 -5.79 0.61
CA PRO A 430 16.42 -5.89 0.18
C PRO A 430 16.48 -6.13 -1.32
N ILE A 431 16.81 -5.08 -2.06
CA ILE A 431 17.09 -5.18 -3.49
C ILE A 431 18.31 -6.07 -3.62
N VAL A 432 18.12 -7.24 -4.18
CA VAL A 432 19.23 -8.12 -4.52
C VAL A 432 19.92 -7.52 -5.74
N GLY A 433 20.75 -6.52 -5.51
CA GLY A 433 21.50 -5.82 -6.56
C GLY A 433 22.32 -6.74 -7.48
N LYS A 434 22.48 -7.99 -7.05
CA LYS A 434 23.12 -9.04 -7.84
C LYS A 434 22.25 -9.62 -8.97
N MET A 435 20.94 -9.37 -9.03
CA MET A 435 20.06 -9.89 -10.10
C MET A 435 19.56 -8.80 -11.05
N VAL A 436 19.30 -7.60 -10.55
CA VAL A 436 18.83 -6.47 -11.37
C VAL A 436 19.84 -6.10 -12.44
N ASN A 437 21.10 -5.90 -12.06
CA ASN A 437 22.14 -5.50 -13.01
C ASN A 437 22.41 -6.56 -14.08
N PRO A 438 22.62 -7.85 -13.77
CA PRO A 438 22.77 -8.88 -14.80
C PRO A 438 21.58 -8.98 -15.76
N TYR A 439 20.35 -8.86 -15.25
CA TYR A 439 19.17 -8.87 -16.11
C TYR A 439 19.19 -7.67 -17.09
N LEU A 440 19.42 -6.45 -16.58
CA LEU A 440 19.46 -5.26 -17.42
C LEU A 440 20.63 -5.28 -18.42
N GLU A 441 21.79 -5.79 -18.06
CA GLU A 441 22.93 -5.93 -18.97
C GLU A 441 22.62 -6.91 -20.10
N ARG A 442 21.99 -8.04 -19.80
CA ARG A 442 21.53 -9.00 -20.81
C ARG A 442 20.40 -8.41 -21.67
N ARG A 443 19.46 -7.70 -21.07
CA ARG A 443 18.35 -7.05 -21.78
C ARG A 443 18.84 -5.97 -22.75
N THR A 444 19.88 -5.24 -22.39
CA THR A 444 20.50 -4.20 -23.22
C THR A 444 21.56 -4.73 -24.18
N GLY A 445 21.82 -6.03 -24.20
CA GLY A 445 22.83 -6.66 -25.05
C GLY A 445 24.28 -6.42 -24.61
N ARG A 446 24.51 -5.88 -23.42
CA ARG A 446 25.86 -5.65 -22.86
C ARG A 446 26.51 -6.93 -22.34
N ALA A 447 25.70 -7.91 -21.98
CA ALA A 447 26.16 -9.23 -21.58
C ALA A 447 25.42 -10.32 -22.37
N PRO A 448 26.08 -11.46 -22.71
CA PRO A 448 25.41 -12.56 -23.38
C PRO A 448 24.40 -13.25 -22.46
N VAL A 449 23.31 -13.77 -23.03
CA VAL A 449 22.40 -14.66 -22.31
C VAL A 449 23.01 -16.03 -22.17
N THR A 450 23.24 -16.48 -20.96
CA THR A 450 23.84 -17.80 -20.64
C THR A 450 22.93 -18.56 -19.68
N TYR A 451 23.00 -19.88 -19.74
CA TYR A 451 22.27 -20.81 -18.89
C TYR A 451 23.25 -21.73 -18.17
N PRO A 452 23.08 -22.01 -16.87
CA PRO A 452 23.95 -22.91 -16.11
C PRO A 452 24.02 -24.31 -16.70
N HIS A 453 22.94 -24.77 -17.33
CA HIS A 453 22.88 -26.04 -18.05
C HIS A 453 21.81 -25.94 -19.16
N PRO A 454 22.02 -26.61 -20.34
CA PRO A 454 21.04 -26.52 -21.45
C PRO A 454 19.63 -26.93 -21.10
N SER A 455 19.43 -27.88 -20.18
CA SER A 455 18.08 -28.29 -19.72
C SER A 455 17.31 -27.22 -19.04
N LEU A 456 17.95 -26.15 -18.59
CA LEU A 456 17.32 -25.01 -17.90
C LEU A 456 16.94 -23.88 -18.85
N GLU A 457 17.35 -23.92 -20.11
CA GLU A 457 16.99 -22.89 -21.10
C GLU A 457 15.46 -22.69 -21.21
N PRO A 458 14.62 -23.72 -21.32
CA PRO A 458 13.17 -23.55 -21.43
C PRO A 458 12.57 -22.80 -20.23
N ILE A 459 13.15 -22.97 -19.04
CA ILE A 459 12.69 -22.35 -17.78
C ILE A 459 13.13 -20.89 -17.68
N LEU A 460 14.39 -20.62 -18.06
CA LEU A 460 15.04 -19.33 -17.82
C LEU A 460 15.04 -18.40 -19.03
N LYS A 461 14.62 -18.87 -20.20
CA LYS A 461 14.61 -18.09 -21.45
C LYS A 461 13.80 -16.79 -21.34
N ARG A 462 12.64 -16.84 -20.72
CA ARG A 462 11.75 -15.67 -20.54
C ARG A 462 12.35 -14.59 -19.64
N THR A 463 13.32 -14.97 -18.79
CA THR A 463 14.04 -14.09 -17.86
C THR A 463 15.52 -13.95 -18.21
N LEU A 464 15.89 -14.18 -19.47
CA LEU A 464 17.23 -14.00 -20.01
C LEU A 464 18.31 -14.78 -19.23
N GLY A 465 17.98 -15.99 -18.78
CA GLY A 465 18.89 -16.85 -18.02
C GLY A 465 19.03 -16.47 -16.53
N ILE A 466 18.26 -15.52 -16.03
CA ILE A 466 18.28 -15.11 -14.62
C ILE A 466 17.06 -15.70 -13.92
N PRO A 467 17.19 -16.47 -12.84
CA PRO A 467 16.06 -16.92 -12.06
C PRO A 467 15.46 -15.73 -11.28
N LEU A 468 14.23 -15.33 -11.57
CA LEU A 468 13.51 -14.22 -10.94
C LEU A 468 12.31 -14.67 -10.13
N PHE A 469 11.73 -15.81 -10.46
CA PHE A 469 10.46 -16.27 -9.91
C PHE A 469 10.58 -17.56 -9.10
N GLN A 470 9.78 -17.69 -8.04
CA GLN A 470 9.73 -18.89 -7.20
C GLN A 470 9.37 -20.14 -8.03
N GLU A 471 8.49 -19.98 -8.99
CA GLU A 471 8.06 -21.02 -9.90
C GLU A 471 9.24 -21.55 -10.74
N GLN A 472 10.15 -20.67 -11.19
CA GLN A 472 11.36 -21.09 -11.90
C GLN A 472 12.27 -21.94 -11.01
N LEU A 473 12.40 -21.61 -9.73
CA LEU A 473 13.18 -22.37 -8.77
C LEU A 473 12.62 -23.78 -8.59
N ILE A 474 11.30 -23.91 -8.43
CA ILE A 474 10.62 -25.20 -8.34
C ILE A 474 10.89 -26.02 -9.61
N ARG A 475 10.68 -25.43 -10.79
CA ARG A 475 10.95 -26.09 -12.08
C ARG A 475 12.41 -26.46 -12.26
N MET A 476 13.36 -25.61 -11.81
CA MET A 476 14.80 -25.92 -11.87
C MET A 476 15.14 -27.16 -11.02
N ALA A 477 14.61 -27.26 -9.79
CA ALA A 477 14.80 -28.43 -8.95
C ALA A 477 14.19 -29.72 -9.56
N MET A 478 13.00 -29.61 -10.16
CA MET A 478 12.34 -30.74 -10.85
C MET A 478 13.14 -31.21 -12.08
N VAL A 479 13.55 -30.26 -12.91
CA VAL A 479 14.26 -30.60 -14.17
C VAL A 479 15.70 -31.02 -13.93
N ALA A 480 16.47 -30.28 -13.13
CA ALA A 480 17.89 -30.54 -12.92
C ALA A 480 18.13 -31.70 -11.94
N ALA A 481 17.34 -31.80 -10.86
CA ALA A 481 17.56 -32.79 -9.79
C ALA A 481 16.53 -33.94 -9.77
N GLY A 482 15.43 -33.83 -10.56
CA GLY A 482 14.38 -34.85 -10.59
C GLY A 482 13.45 -34.84 -9.38
N PHE A 483 13.34 -33.72 -8.71
CA PHE A 483 12.44 -33.54 -7.58
C PHE A 483 10.98 -33.68 -8.05
N THR A 484 10.12 -34.21 -7.18
CA THR A 484 8.67 -34.06 -7.34
C THR A 484 8.25 -32.60 -7.11
N GLY A 485 7.05 -32.22 -7.54
CA GLY A 485 6.52 -30.88 -7.29
C GLY A 485 6.47 -30.54 -5.80
N GLY A 486 6.10 -31.52 -4.95
CA GLY A 486 6.05 -31.33 -3.50
C GLY A 486 7.43 -31.19 -2.86
N GLN A 487 8.41 -31.99 -3.25
CA GLN A 487 9.79 -31.85 -2.78
C GLN A 487 10.37 -30.48 -3.16
N ALA A 488 10.05 -29.98 -4.34
CA ALA A 488 10.50 -28.68 -4.80
C ALA A 488 9.77 -27.52 -4.07
N ASP A 489 8.50 -27.67 -3.70
CA ASP A 489 7.80 -26.71 -2.83
C ASP A 489 8.30 -26.76 -1.37
N GLU A 490 8.68 -27.94 -0.87
CA GLU A 490 9.33 -28.08 0.43
C GLU A 490 10.68 -27.35 0.45
N LEU A 491 11.50 -27.50 -0.59
CA LEU A 491 12.71 -26.73 -0.78
C LEU A 491 12.43 -25.21 -0.67
N ARG A 492 11.43 -24.70 -1.37
CA ARG A 492 11.03 -23.28 -1.32
C ARG A 492 10.67 -22.84 0.09
N ARG A 493 9.90 -23.64 0.83
CA ARG A 493 9.48 -23.32 2.20
C ARG A 493 10.62 -23.38 3.21
N ALA A 494 11.49 -24.36 3.10
CA ALA A 494 12.66 -24.49 3.97
C ALA A 494 13.59 -23.27 3.86
N MET A 495 13.65 -22.64 2.69
CA MET A 495 14.46 -21.47 2.43
C MET A 495 13.84 -20.17 2.98
N GLY A 496 12.51 -20.09 3.13
CA GLY A 496 11.80 -18.91 3.66
C GLY A 496 11.87 -18.75 5.19
N PHE A 497 12.20 -19.80 5.93
CA PHE A 497 12.26 -19.77 7.40
C PHE A 497 13.71 -19.72 7.90
N LYS A 498 14.07 -18.68 8.64
CA LYS A 498 15.39 -18.45 9.27
C LYS A 498 15.86 -19.59 10.22
N ARG A 499 15.13 -20.70 10.35
CA ARG A 499 15.27 -21.64 11.47
C ARG A 499 15.91 -22.98 11.15
N SER A 500 16.37 -23.26 9.93
CA SER A 500 16.89 -24.61 9.68
C SER A 500 18.05 -24.65 8.67
N MET A 501 19.24 -24.26 9.12
CA MET A 501 20.49 -24.52 8.40
C MET A 501 20.69 -26.03 8.16
N GLU A 502 20.33 -26.88 9.09
CA GLU A 502 20.41 -28.35 8.96
C GLU A 502 19.49 -28.89 7.86
N ARG A 503 18.23 -28.41 7.81
CA ARG A 503 17.28 -28.81 6.77
C ARG A 503 17.70 -28.31 5.38
N MET A 504 18.28 -27.11 5.29
CA MET A 504 18.85 -26.58 4.06
C MET A 504 20.01 -27.41 3.55
N ASN A 505 20.91 -27.83 4.42
CA ASN A 505 22.03 -28.68 4.05
C ASN A 505 21.56 -30.05 3.55
N ALA A 506 20.57 -30.67 4.23
CA ALA A 506 20.01 -31.95 3.78
C ALA A 506 19.37 -31.84 2.38
N ILE A 507 18.60 -30.77 2.12
CA ILE A 507 17.99 -30.55 0.79
C ILE A 507 19.06 -30.27 -0.28
N GLU A 508 20.16 -29.57 0.08
CA GLU A 508 21.28 -29.37 -0.85
C GLU A 508 21.93 -30.71 -1.25
N ASP A 509 22.14 -31.60 -0.31
CA ASP A 509 22.68 -32.93 -0.57
C ASP A 509 21.78 -33.74 -1.51
N ASP A 510 20.45 -33.65 -1.30
CA ASP A 510 19.45 -34.27 -2.19
C ASP A 510 19.48 -33.68 -3.59
N LEU A 511 19.57 -32.33 -3.72
CA LEU A 511 19.74 -31.66 -4.99
C LEU A 511 21.01 -32.12 -5.71
N ARG A 512 22.15 -32.18 -5.02
CA ARG A 512 23.42 -32.62 -5.58
C ARG A 512 23.34 -34.06 -6.07
N ARG A 513 22.78 -34.97 -5.27
CA ARG A 513 22.56 -36.37 -5.65
C ARG A 513 21.67 -36.52 -6.88
N GLY A 514 20.56 -35.75 -6.91
CA GLY A 514 19.61 -35.75 -8.02
C GLY A 514 20.24 -35.25 -9.31
N MET A 515 21.00 -34.15 -9.26
CA MET A 515 21.73 -33.58 -10.40
C MET A 515 22.80 -34.54 -10.92
N ALA A 516 23.56 -35.15 -10.03
CA ALA A 516 24.57 -36.13 -10.42
C ALA A 516 23.98 -37.35 -11.19
N LYS A 517 22.79 -37.84 -10.76
CA LYS A 517 22.04 -38.88 -11.48
C LYS A 517 21.62 -38.45 -12.89
N LYS A 518 21.47 -37.14 -13.14
CA LYS A 518 21.15 -36.57 -14.46
C LYS A 518 22.36 -36.08 -15.24
N GLY A 519 23.58 -36.39 -14.78
CA GLY A 519 24.82 -36.02 -15.43
C GLY A 519 25.24 -34.58 -15.25
N ILE A 520 24.60 -33.83 -14.34
CA ILE A 520 24.93 -32.45 -14.00
C ILE A 520 25.90 -32.45 -12.82
N ALA A 521 27.15 -32.03 -13.03
CA ALA A 521 28.21 -32.04 -12.03
C ALA A 521 29.13 -30.82 -12.15
N GLY A 522 30.01 -30.61 -11.17
CA GLY A 522 31.05 -29.57 -11.19
C GLY A 522 30.45 -28.14 -11.16
N ALA A 523 31.03 -27.24 -11.93
CA ALA A 523 30.70 -25.81 -11.94
C ALA A 523 29.21 -25.55 -12.23
N ALA A 524 28.60 -26.30 -13.17
CA ALA A 524 27.17 -26.14 -13.46
C ALA A 524 26.30 -26.50 -12.27
N GLN A 525 26.64 -27.55 -11.51
CA GLN A 525 25.95 -27.95 -10.29
C GLN A 525 26.05 -26.85 -9.21
N ASP A 526 27.25 -26.30 -9.03
CA ASP A 526 27.49 -25.25 -8.03
C ASP A 526 26.76 -23.94 -8.39
N GLU A 527 26.73 -23.58 -9.68
CA GLU A 527 26.01 -22.40 -10.17
C GLU A 527 24.48 -22.54 -9.95
N ILE A 528 23.92 -23.72 -10.24
CA ILE A 528 22.51 -24.02 -10.01
C ILE A 528 22.19 -23.90 -8.51
N ILE A 529 22.99 -24.53 -7.63
CA ILE A 529 22.79 -24.48 -6.17
C ILE A 529 22.92 -23.05 -5.65
N GLN A 530 23.93 -22.32 -6.09
CA GLN A 530 24.12 -20.93 -5.69
C GLN A 530 22.95 -20.04 -6.17
N GLY A 531 22.46 -20.28 -7.38
CA GLY A 531 21.26 -19.65 -7.92
C GLY A 531 20.05 -19.91 -7.03
N ILE A 532 19.81 -21.19 -6.69
CA ILE A 532 18.72 -21.61 -5.80
C ILE A 532 18.86 -20.96 -4.41
N LYS A 533 20.03 -20.99 -3.80
CA LYS A 533 20.31 -20.41 -2.48
C LYS A 533 20.15 -18.89 -2.45
N SER A 534 20.73 -18.19 -3.41
CA SER A 534 20.64 -16.73 -3.51
C SER A 534 19.22 -16.28 -3.74
N PHE A 535 18.45 -17.09 -4.44
CA PHE A 535 17.07 -16.83 -4.81
C PHE A 535 16.07 -17.12 -3.68
N ALA A 536 16.37 -18.10 -2.86
CA ALA A 536 15.54 -18.57 -1.76
C ALA A 536 15.12 -17.47 -0.78
N LEU A 537 16.04 -16.53 -0.55
CA LEU A 537 15.79 -15.39 0.34
C LEU A 537 14.94 -14.30 -0.34
N TYR A 538 14.81 -14.30 -1.67
CA TYR A 538 14.34 -13.14 -2.42
C TYR A 538 13.39 -13.44 -3.59
N GLY A 539 13.10 -14.72 -3.90
CA GLY A 539 12.21 -15.10 -4.99
C GLY A 539 10.81 -14.49 -4.89
N PHE A 540 10.32 -13.96 -6.01
CA PHE A 540 8.98 -13.38 -6.10
C PHE A 540 8.03 -14.37 -6.78
N PRO A 541 6.77 -14.49 -6.35
CA PRO A 541 5.80 -15.32 -7.08
C PRO A 541 5.50 -14.74 -8.46
N GLU A 542 5.67 -15.52 -9.53
CA GLU A 542 5.37 -15.11 -10.90
C GLU A 542 3.88 -14.77 -11.05
N SER A 543 3.03 -15.58 -10.46
CA SER A 543 1.59 -15.37 -10.41
C SER A 543 1.17 -14.05 -9.74
N HIS A 544 1.85 -13.67 -8.63
CA HIS A 544 1.61 -12.40 -7.97
C HIS A 544 2.07 -11.21 -8.82
N ALA A 545 3.25 -11.34 -9.46
CA ALA A 545 3.74 -10.33 -10.39
C ALA A 545 2.80 -10.15 -11.59
N ALA A 546 2.25 -11.25 -12.13
CA ALA A 546 1.29 -11.21 -13.23
C ALA A 546 -0.02 -10.53 -12.84
N SER A 547 -0.56 -10.84 -11.65
CA SER A 547 -1.77 -10.20 -11.14
C SER A 547 -1.58 -8.68 -10.98
N PHE A 548 -0.45 -8.24 -10.46
CA PHE A 548 -0.15 -6.82 -10.30
C PHE A 548 0.17 -6.14 -11.62
N ALA A 549 0.82 -6.84 -12.56
CA ALA A 549 1.09 -6.32 -13.90
C ALA A 549 -0.20 -6.04 -14.69
N LEU A 550 -1.29 -6.81 -14.47
CA LEU A 550 -2.61 -6.50 -15.07
C LEU A 550 -3.14 -5.15 -14.59
N ILE A 551 -3.09 -4.88 -13.30
CA ILE A 551 -3.55 -3.62 -12.73
C ILE A 551 -2.62 -2.47 -13.15
N ALA A 552 -1.30 -2.73 -13.18
CA ALA A 552 -0.31 -1.77 -13.68
C ALA A 552 -0.57 -1.40 -15.14
N TYR A 553 -0.83 -2.39 -15.99
CA TYR A 553 -1.15 -2.17 -17.40
C TYR A 553 -2.46 -1.40 -17.56
N ALA A 554 -3.52 -1.76 -16.82
CA ALA A 554 -4.80 -1.06 -16.85
C ALA A 554 -4.65 0.41 -16.44
N SER A 555 -3.93 0.70 -15.36
CA SER A 555 -3.67 2.08 -14.91
C SER A 555 -2.80 2.85 -15.91
N ALA A 556 -1.79 2.19 -16.52
CA ALA A 556 -0.98 2.79 -17.58
C ALA A 556 -1.80 3.09 -18.85
N TYR A 557 -2.73 2.19 -19.21
CA TYR A 557 -3.65 2.40 -20.32
C TYR A 557 -4.54 3.62 -20.09
N LEU A 558 -5.11 3.76 -18.89
CA LEU A 558 -5.91 4.93 -18.52
C LEU A 558 -5.09 6.22 -18.61
N LYS A 559 -3.87 6.24 -18.05
CA LYS A 559 -3.00 7.43 -18.15
C LYS A 559 -2.67 7.77 -19.59
N ALA A 560 -2.36 6.78 -20.42
CA ALA A 560 -1.99 7.00 -21.82
C ALA A 560 -3.16 7.47 -22.70
N HIS A 561 -4.37 6.96 -22.49
CA HIS A 561 -5.51 7.19 -23.39
C HIS A 561 -6.62 8.07 -22.80
N HIS A 562 -6.74 8.12 -21.45
CA HIS A 562 -7.79 8.85 -20.73
C HIS A 562 -7.20 9.61 -19.52
N PRO A 563 -6.19 10.50 -19.72
CA PRO A 563 -5.44 11.11 -18.61
C PRO A 563 -6.33 11.93 -17.68
N ALA A 564 -7.35 12.63 -18.20
CA ALA A 564 -8.27 13.41 -17.35
C ALA A 564 -9.10 12.50 -16.44
N ALA A 565 -9.68 11.42 -16.96
CA ALA A 565 -10.43 10.43 -16.16
C ALA A 565 -9.54 9.74 -15.13
N PHE A 566 -8.31 9.41 -15.53
CA PHE A 566 -7.35 8.77 -14.62
C PHE A 566 -7.00 9.66 -13.43
N VAL A 567 -6.63 10.91 -13.67
CA VAL A 567 -6.28 11.85 -12.59
C VAL A 567 -7.50 12.21 -11.76
N CYS A 568 -8.69 12.38 -12.37
CA CYS A 568 -9.93 12.59 -11.66
C CYS A 568 -10.21 11.46 -10.66
N ALA A 569 -10.11 10.20 -11.10
CA ALA A 569 -10.30 9.04 -10.25
C ALA A 569 -9.22 8.91 -9.16
N LEU A 570 -7.94 9.28 -9.44
CA LEU A 570 -6.89 9.34 -8.43
C LEU A 570 -7.22 10.36 -7.33
N LEU A 571 -7.66 11.56 -7.69
CA LEU A 571 -8.05 12.60 -6.73
C LEU A 571 -9.25 12.18 -5.87
N ASN A 572 -10.24 11.52 -6.47
CA ASN A 572 -11.42 11.03 -5.76
C ASN A 572 -11.10 9.93 -4.75
N ASN A 573 -10.05 9.15 -5.00
CA ASN A 573 -9.61 8.04 -4.14
C ASN A 573 -8.39 8.38 -3.27
N TRP A 574 -7.93 9.63 -3.27
CA TRP A 574 -6.87 10.06 -2.39
C TRP A 574 -7.31 10.02 -0.91
N PRO A 575 -6.46 9.60 0.09
CA PRO A 575 -5.02 9.38 -0.04
C PRO A 575 -4.68 7.96 -0.52
N MET A 576 -3.94 7.89 -1.61
CA MET A 576 -3.35 6.66 -2.12
C MET A 576 -2.14 6.97 -3.03
N GLY A 577 -1.30 5.95 -3.32
CA GLY A 577 -0.13 6.11 -4.17
C GLY A 577 1.01 6.90 -3.54
N PHE A 578 1.95 7.35 -4.38
CA PHE A 578 3.21 7.98 -3.97
C PHE A 578 3.20 9.50 -4.05
N TYR A 579 2.14 10.11 -4.60
CA TYR A 579 2.14 11.52 -4.94
C TYR A 579 1.03 12.30 -4.26
N HIS A 580 1.37 13.53 -3.93
CA HIS A 580 0.42 14.50 -3.41
C HIS A 580 -0.54 14.97 -4.53
N PRO A 581 -1.80 15.38 -4.22
CA PRO A 581 -2.75 15.89 -5.21
C PRO A 581 -2.20 16.97 -6.12
N SER A 582 -1.40 17.91 -5.58
CA SER A 582 -0.77 18.97 -6.38
C SER A 582 0.15 18.40 -7.47
N THR A 583 0.95 17.38 -7.15
CA THR A 583 1.82 16.71 -8.12
C THR A 583 1.02 15.98 -9.20
N LEU A 584 -0.10 15.32 -8.82
CA LEU A 584 -1.00 14.66 -9.79
C LEU A 584 -1.65 15.67 -10.75
N VAL A 585 -2.10 16.81 -10.22
CA VAL A 585 -2.68 17.89 -11.03
C VAL A 585 -1.63 18.52 -11.95
N ASN A 586 -0.44 18.83 -11.44
CA ASN A 586 0.66 19.35 -12.23
C ASN A 586 1.06 18.39 -13.36
N ASP A 587 1.09 17.08 -13.07
CA ASP A 587 1.36 16.06 -14.08
C ASP A 587 0.28 16.04 -15.17
N ALA A 588 -1.00 16.09 -14.78
CA ALA A 588 -2.12 16.18 -15.73
C ALA A 588 -2.03 17.41 -16.64
N VAL A 589 -1.73 18.57 -16.08
CA VAL A 589 -1.56 19.83 -16.85
C VAL A 589 -0.41 19.71 -17.83
N ARG A 590 0.72 19.13 -17.43
CA ARG A 590 1.86 18.85 -18.35
C ARG A 590 1.48 17.90 -19.49
N HIS A 591 0.47 17.04 -19.30
CA HIS A 591 -0.09 16.15 -20.33
C HIS A 591 -1.24 16.77 -21.11
N GLY A 592 -1.48 18.08 -20.97
CA GLY A 592 -2.49 18.82 -21.73
C GLY A 592 -3.92 18.70 -21.20
N VAL A 593 -4.12 18.18 -20.00
CA VAL A 593 -5.43 18.15 -19.35
C VAL A 593 -5.75 19.54 -18.81
N THR A 594 -6.91 20.07 -19.21
CA THR A 594 -7.44 21.31 -18.62
C THR A 594 -8.03 20.99 -17.24
N VAL A 595 -7.63 21.73 -16.22
CA VAL A 595 -8.16 21.60 -14.86
C VAL A 595 -8.90 22.87 -14.50
N ARG A 596 -10.14 22.73 -14.09
CA ARG A 596 -11.00 23.86 -13.65
C ARG A 596 -11.09 23.92 -12.12
N PRO A 597 -11.14 25.14 -11.55
CA PRO A 597 -11.22 25.36 -10.11
C PRO A 597 -12.54 24.83 -9.53
N ILE A 598 -12.56 24.73 -8.21
CA ILE A 598 -13.79 24.49 -7.48
C ILE A 598 -14.73 25.69 -7.66
N ASP A 599 -15.98 25.42 -7.97
CA ASP A 599 -17.04 26.42 -8.13
C ASP A 599 -18.33 25.85 -7.55
N VAL A 600 -18.88 26.52 -6.55
CA VAL A 600 -20.09 26.05 -5.84
C VAL A 600 -21.30 25.96 -6.74
N THR A 601 -21.31 26.66 -7.89
CA THR A 601 -22.40 26.64 -8.86
C THR A 601 -22.40 25.41 -9.76
N VAL A 602 -21.27 24.69 -9.86
CA VAL A 602 -21.12 23.52 -10.75
C VAL A 602 -20.42 22.32 -10.12
N SER A 603 -19.40 22.52 -9.25
CA SER A 603 -18.63 21.42 -8.65
C SER A 603 -19.49 20.48 -7.82
N GLY A 604 -19.34 19.18 -8.02
CA GLY A 604 -19.85 18.12 -7.14
C GLY A 604 -18.99 17.94 -5.88
N TRP A 605 -19.43 17.04 -5.00
CA TRP A 605 -18.58 16.63 -3.88
C TRP A 605 -17.29 16.00 -4.35
N LEU A 606 -17.40 15.07 -5.30
CA LEU A 606 -16.26 14.47 -5.99
C LEU A 606 -15.86 15.30 -7.21
N ALA A 607 -14.60 15.18 -7.61
CA ALA A 607 -14.15 15.69 -8.91
C ALA A 607 -14.85 14.92 -10.04
N ASP A 608 -15.14 15.61 -11.16
CA ASP A 608 -15.76 15.00 -12.34
C ASP A 608 -15.20 15.59 -13.64
N LEU A 609 -15.58 15.02 -14.76
CA LEU A 609 -15.16 15.45 -16.08
C LEU A 609 -16.19 16.39 -16.72
N GLU A 610 -15.69 17.31 -17.54
CA GLU A 610 -16.44 18.20 -18.40
C GLU A 610 -15.94 18.08 -19.86
N ASP A 611 -16.60 18.75 -20.81
CA ASP A 611 -16.17 18.87 -22.21
C ASP A 611 -15.87 17.50 -22.86
N ALA A 612 -16.83 16.58 -22.77
CA ALA A 612 -16.71 15.21 -23.32
C ALA A 612 -15.45 14.45 -22.80
N GLY A 613 -15.11 14.65 -21.54
CA GLY A 613 -14.04 13.91 -20.88
C GLY A 613 -12.64 14.52 -21.00
N GLN A 614 -12.51 15.74 -21.56
CA GLN A 614 -11.20 16.38 -21.75
C GLN A 614 -10.79 17.33 -20.62
N THR A 615 -11.75 17.80 -19.86
CA THR A 615 -11.53 18.76 -18.78
C THR A 615 -11.88 18.15 -17.44
N LEU A 616 -11.02 18.35 -16.45
CA LEU A 616 -11.23 17.92 -15.07
C LEU A 616 -11.73 19.10 -14.24
N ARG A 617 -12.88 18.96 -13.59
CA ARG A 617 -13.41 19.88 -12.58
C ARG A 617 -13.07 19.38 -11.19
N LEU A 618 -12.41 20.21 -10.36
CA LEU A 618 -12.14 19.85 -8.97
C LEU A 618 -13.42 19.78 -8.14
N GLY A 619 -13.49 18.80 -7.24
CA GLY A 619 -14.62 18.56 -6.35
C GLY A 619 -14.50 19.30 -5.02
N LEU A 620 -15.65 19.57 -4.39
CA LEU A 620 -15.77 20.20 -3.07
C LEU A 620 -15.02 19.41 -1.97
N ARG A 621 -14.86 18.10 -2.12
CA ARG A 621 -14.07 17.25 -1.20
C ARG A 621 -12.63 17.73 -1.03
N SER A 622 -12.06 18.42 -2.01
CA SER A 622 -10.70 18.95 -1.92
C SER A 622 -10.58 20.16 -0.98
N VAL A 623 -11.69 20.74 -0.55
CA VAL A 623 -11.69 21.91 0.35
C VAL A 623 -11.38 21.49 1.78
N ALA A 624 -10.27 21.99 2.33
CA ALA A 624 -9.83 21.66 3.67
C ALA A 624 -10.83 22.15 4.72
N GLY A 625 -11.31 21.23 5.54
CA GLY A 625 -12.27 21.54 6.61
C GLY A 625 -13.73 21.61 6.19
N LEU A 626 -14.06 21.49 4.91
CA LEU A 626 -15.45 21.41 4.45
C LEU A 626 -16.02 20.01 4.79
N ARG A 627 -17.12 20.00 5.50
CA ARG A 627 -17.81 18.76 5.89
C ARG A 627 -18.51 18.13 4.69
N GLU A 628 -18.43 16.79 4.55
CA GLU A 628 -19.10 16.06 3.46
C GLU A 628 -20.60 16.34 3.43
N ALA A 629 -21.25 16.41 4.58
CA ALA A 629 -22.69 16.72 4.68
C ALA A 629 -23.02 18.08 4.05
N ILE A 630 -22.16 19.09 4.26
CA ILE A 630 -22.32 20.41 3.67
C ILE A 630 -22.05 20.38 2.16
N GLY A 631 -21.00 19.68 1.71
CA GLY A 631 -20.76 19.52 0.28
C GLY A 631 -21.94 18.89 -0.46
N LYS A 632 -22.53 17.83 0.10
CA LYS A 632 -23.74 17.19 -0.44
C LYS A 632 -25.00 18.08 -0.33
N GLN A 633 -25.08 18.89 0.70
CA GLN A 633 -26.16 19.89 0.85
C GLN A 633 -26.07 20.96 -0.24
N ILE A 634 -24.86 21.42 -0.58
CA ILE A 634 -24.62 22.37 -1.70
C ILE A 634 -25.11 21.76 -3.02
N GLU A 635 -24.79 20.50 -3.32
CA GLU A 635 -25.29 19.82 -4.52
C GLU A 635 -26.82 19.76 -4.54
N THR A 636 -27.43 19.36 -3.41
CA THR A 636 -28.89 19.22 -3.28
C THR A 636 -29.59 20.58 -3.43
N ALA A 637 -29.10 21.60 -2.75
CA ALA A 637 -29.66 22.96 -2.79
C ALA A 637 -29.57 23.55 -4.20
N ARG A 638 -28.42 23.35 -4.87
CA ARG A 638 -28.22 23.79 -6.26
C ARG A 638 -29.13 23.07 -7.26
N ALA A 639 -29.34 21.76 -7.08
CA ALA A 639 -30.24 20.97 -7.93
C ALA A 639 -31.70 21.41 -7.80
N ALA A 640 -32.12 21.87 -6.62
CA ALA A 640 -33.45 22.40 -6.38
C ALA A 640 -33.66 23.76 -7.08
N ALA A 641 -32.69 24.68 -7.02
CA ALA A 641 -32.67 25.95 -7.76
C ALA A 641 -31.24 26.50 -7.79
N PRO A 642 -30.78 27.12 -8.89
CA PRO A 642 -29.51 27.81 -8.94
C PRO A 642 -29.35 28.81 -7.80
N PHE A 643 -28.13 29.02 -7.33
CA PHE A 643 -27.82 30.08 -6.38
C PHE A 643 -27.83 31.43 -7.10
N THR A 644 -28.51 32.42 -6.50
CA THR A 644 -28.69 33.74 -7.11
C THR A 644 -27.74 34.80 -6.54
N SER A 645 -27.21 34.59 -5.35
CA SER A 645 -26.29 35.49 -4.67
C SER A 645 -25.50 34.75 -3.60
N LEU A 646 -24.46 35.38 -3.08
CA LEU A 646 -23.70 34.87 -1.95
C LEU A 646 -24.54 34.70 -0.69
N ALA A 647 -25.44 35.64 -0.42
CA ALA A 647 -26.39 35.55 0.71
C ALA A 647 -27.36 34.36 0.54
N ASP A 648 -27.87 34.12 -0.67
CA ASP A 648 -28.70 32.94 -0.98
C ASP A 648 -27.91 31.63 -0.80
N PHE A 649 -26.66 31.58 -1.25
CA PHE A 649 -25.78 30.46 -1.04
C PHE A 649 -25.53 30.18 0.44
N ALA A 650 -25.14 31.18 1.23
CA ALA A 650 -24.85 31.04 2.65
C ALA A 650 -26.07 30.48 3.43
N ARG A 651 -27.26 31.00 3.13
CA ARG A 651 -28.51 30.54 3.76
C ARG A 651 -28.86 29.08 3.38
N ARG A 652 -28.68 28.67 2.13
CA ARG A 652 -29.18 27.38 1.62
C ARG A 652 -28.14 26.26 1.73
N SER A 653 -26.86 26.57 1.78
CA SER A 653 -25.79 25.58 1.92
C SER A 653 -25.69 24.98 3.31
N GLY A 654 -26.08 25.73 4.35
CA GLY A 654 -25.91 25.37 5.75
C GLY A 654 -24.43 25.35 6.19
N ALA A 655 -23.53 25.96 5.40
CA ALA A 655 -22.13 26.11 5.73
C ALA A 655 -21.96 27.10 6.91
N ASP A 656 -21.05 26.81 7.81
CA ASP A 656 -20.64 27.72 8.86
C ASP A 656 -19.69 28.81 8.32
N GLU A 657 -19.42 29.84 9.13
CA GLU A 657 -18.58 30.98 8.77
C GLU A 657 -17.17 30.51 8.29
N GLY A 658 -16.55 29.58 9.00
CA GLY A 658 -15.23 29.06 8.63
C GLY A 658 -15.21 28.28 7.32
N GLU A 659 -16.30 27.55 6.99
CA GLU A 659 -16.48 26.88 5.70
C GLU A 659 -16.74 27.91 4.57
N LEU A 660 -17.54 28.95 4.83
CA LEU A 660 -17.78 30.02 3.87
C LEU A 660 -16.49 30.81 3.57
N ASP A 661 -15.73 31.18 4.60
CA ASP A 661 -14.45 31.86 4.45
C ASP A 661 -13.49 31.04 3.61
N ARG A 662 -13.39 29.75 3.87
CA ARG A 662 -12.52 28.83 3.11
C ARG A 662 -12.92 28.77 1.63
N LEU A 663 -14.21 28.67 1.34
CA LEU A 663 -14.74 28.67 -0.02
C LEU A 663 -14.46 30.01 -0.75
N ALA A 664 -14.54 31.13 -0.03
CA ALA A 664 -14.19 32.44 -0.58
C ALA A 664 -12.69 32.59 -0.85
N GLU A 665 -11.83 32.20 0.11
CA GLU A 665 -10.38 32.26 -0.02
C GLU A 665 -9.87 31.55 -1.26
N ILE A 666 -10.41 30.35 -1.56
CA ILE A 666 -10.02 29.56 -2.75
C ILE A 666 -10.73 30.02 -4.03
N GLY A 667 -11.59 31.02 -3.97
CA GLY A 667 -12.31 31.55 -5.15
C GLY A 667 -13.51 30.72 -5.59
N ALA A 668 -13.97 29.75 -4.80
CA ALA A 668 -15.10 28.87 -5.14
C ALA A 668 -16.44 29.61 -5.22
N LEU A 669 -16.53 30.85 -4.70
CA LEU A 669 -17.71 31.73 -4.71
C LEU A 669 -17.64 32.80 -5.80
N ALA A 670 -16.64 32.79 -6.68
CA ALA A 670 -16.41 33.84 -7.67
C ALA A 670 -17.62 34.12 -8.58
N ALA A 671 -18.38 33.09 -8.93
CA ALA A 671 -19.59 33.21 -9.74
C ALA A 671 -20.75 33.94 -9.01
N LEU A 672 -20.71 34.03 -7.67
CA LEU A 672 -21.77 34.62 -6.84
C LEU A 672 -21.38 35.95 -6.18
N GLY A 673 -20.12 36.12 -5.84
CA GLY A 673 -19.63 37.22 -5.01
C GLY A 673 -18.55 38.09 -5.64
N GLY A 674 -18.09 37.75 -6.85
CA GLY A 674 -16.98 38.45 -7.52
C GLY A 674 -15.61 37.92 -7.10
N THR A 675 -14.66 38.81 -6.76
CA THR A 675 -13.29 38.40 -6.41
C THR A 675 -13.23 37.72 -5.04
N ARG A 676 -12.13 37.04 -4.74
CA ARG A 676 -11.91 36.33 -3.47
C ARG A 676 -12.07 37.28 -2.27
N ARG A 677 -11.46 38.46 -2.34
CA ARG A 677 -11.55 39.47 -1.26
C ARG A 677 -12.92 40.08 -1.16
N THR A 678 -13.61 40.30 -2.27
CA THR A 678 -14.99 40.78 -2.27
C THR A 678 -15.91 39.77 -1.62
N SER A 679 -15.75 38.48 -1.92
CA SER A 679 -16.53 37.41 -1.31
C SER A 679 -16.31 37.31 0.20
N LEU A 680 -15.03 37.36 0.65
CA LEU A 680 -14.69 37.39 2.09
C LEU A 680 -15.33 38.61 2.80
N TRP A 681 -15.24 39.78 2.20
CA TRP A 681 -15.85 41.01 2.76
C TRP A 681 -17.36 40.90 2.91
N GLN A 682 -18.02 40.29 1.93
CA GLN A 682 -19.46 40.08 1.95
C GLN A 682 -19.87 39.03 3.00
N ILE A 683 -19.09 37.94 3.18
CA ILE A 683 -19.35 36.94 4.21
C ILE A 683 -19.23 37.54 5.61
N ASP A 684 -18.21 38.34 5.91
CA ASP A 684 -18.04 39.02 7.19
C ASP A 684 -19.21 39.96 7.48
N ALA A 685 -19.73 40.59 6.44
CA ALA A 685 -20.92 41.44 6.57
C ALA A 685 -22.21 40.62 6.88
N LEU A 686 -22.35 39.41 6.30
CA LEU A 686 -23.47 38.51 6.59
C LEU A 686 -23.44 37.97 8.04
N GLY A 687 -22.27 37.60 8.54
CA GLY A 687 -22.07 37.09 9.89
C GLY A 687 -22.42 38.11 11.00
N ARG A 688 -22.37 39.40 10.70
CA ARG A 688 -22.73 40.44 11.64
C ARG A 688 -24.24 40.77 11.66
N SER A 689 -24.99 40.28 10.69
CA SER A 689 -26.46 40.45 10.64
C SER A 689 -27.11 39.28 11.38
N GLY A 690 -27.45 39.49 12.66
CA GLY A 690 -28.19 38.51 13.45
C GLY A 690 -29.55 38.15 12.85
N GLU A 691 -30.16 37.04 13.29
CA GLU A 691 -31.45 36.51 12.79
C GLU A 691 -32.60 37.52 12.73
N LEU A 692 -32.51 38.60 13.51
CA LEU A 692 -33.52 39.66 13.57
C LEU A 692 -33.58 40.52 12.28
N PHE A 693 -32.55 40.47 11.44
CA PHE A 693 -32.45 41.28 10.23
C PHE A 693 -32.49 40.44 8.92
N LEU A 694 -32.92 39.19 9.02
CA LEU A 694 -33.16 38.33 7.88
C LEU A 694 -34.31 38.85 7.03
N GLY A 695 -34.04 39.72 6.10
CA GLY A 695 -35.04 40.33 5.21
C GLY A 695 -34.69 41.73 4.75
N HIS A 696 -33.74 42.42 5.33
CA HIS A 696 -33.17 43.63 4.79
C HIS A 696 -31.95 43.25 3.92
N ASP A 697 -32.16 43.18 2.60
CA ASP A 697 -31.12 43.27 1.59
C ASP A 697 -30.48 44.69 1.70
N ASP A 698 -29.73 44.94 2.76
CA ASP A 698 -28.74 46.00 2.73
C ASP A 698 -27.60 45.53 1.82
N ALA A 699 -27.90 45.58 0.53
CA ALA A 699 -26.92 45.66 -0.51
C ALA A 699 -25.99 46.84 -0.22
N ARG A 700 -25.04 46.68 0.72
CA ARG A 700 -23.80 47.44 0.66
C ARG A 700 -23.08 46.97 -0.60
N GLY A 701 -23.60 47.37 -1.73
CA GLY A 701 -23.01 47.20 -3.07
C GLY A 701 -21.69 47.98 -3.24
N GLY A 702 -20.81 47.85 -2.25
CA GLY A 702 -19.44 48.37 -2.31
C GLY A 702 -18.49 47.25 -2.47
N GLY A 703 -17.65 47.25 -3.46
CA GLY A 703 -16.53 46.33 -3.58
C GLY A 703 -15.68 46.32 -2.31
N SER A 704 -14.94 45.30 -2.08
CA SER A 704 -13.98 45.21 -0.97
C SER A 704 -13.05 46.44 -0.98
N PRO A 705 -12.82 47.09 0.18
CA PRO A 705 -11.84 48.17 0.29
C PRO A 705 -10.39 47.66 0.15
N LEU A 706 -10.21 46.35 0.21
CA LEU A 706 -8.90 45.71 0.08
C LEU A 706 -8.53 45.57 -1.41
N PRO A 707 -7.24 45.73 -1.78
CA PRO A 707 -6.77 45.43 -3.13
C PRO A 707 -6.98 43.96 -3.47
N GLU A 708 -7.12 43.64 -4.74
CA GLU A 708 -7.22 42.28 -5.24
C GLU A 708 -6.04 41.43 -4.78
N MET A 709 -6.25 40.10 -4.61
CA MET A 709 -5.15 39.18 -4.35
C MET A 709 -4.21 39.13 -5.55
N THR A 710 -2.92 39.17 -5.27
CA THR A 710 -1.91 38.88 -6.28
C THR A 710 -1.87 37.37 -6.59
N ALA A 711 -1.36 37.00 -7.76
CA ALA A 711 -1.30 35.58 -8.17
C ALA A 711 -0.55 34.67 -7.17
N ASP A 712 0.45 35.21 -6.45
CA ASP A 712 1.16 34.45 -5.42
C ASP A 712 0.36 34.35 -4.10
N GLU A 713 -0.48 35.33 -3.78
CA GLU A 713 -1.43 35.27 -2.66
C GLU A 713 -2.56 34.28 -2.96
N GLU A 714 -3.08 34.28 -4.19
CA GLU A 714 -4.08 33.30 -4.63
C GLU A 714 -3.53 31.86 -4.57
N MET A 715 -2.32 31.64 -5.05
CA MET A 715 -1.65 30.35 -4.98
C MET A 715 -1.47 29.91 -3.53
N ALA A 716 -1.08 30.82 -2.62
CA ALA A 716 -0.91 30.48 -1.20
C ALA A 716 -2.27 30.13 -0.54
N ALA A 717 -3.34 30.86 -0.87
CA ALA A 717 -4.69 30.57 -0.39
C ALA A 717 -5.20 29.22 -0.93
N ASP A 718 -4.94 28.92 -2.20
CA ASP A 718 -5.27 27.63 -2.80
C ASP A 718 -4.61 26.47 -2.03
N PHE A 719 -3.30 26.54 -1.79
CA PHE A 719 -2.59 25.50 -1.03
C PHE A 719 -3.08 25.36 0.42
N ALA A 720 -3.38 26.48 1.07
CA ALA A 720 -3.96 26.47 2.42
C ALA A 720 -5.37 25.86 2.44
N GLY A 721 -6.16 26.10 1.41
CA GLY A 721 -7.57 25.70 1.33
C GLY A 721 -7.84 24.37 0.64
N THR A 722 -6.95 23.92 -0.28
CA THR A 722 -7.18 22.69 -1.06
C THR A 722 -5.97 21.77 -1.17
N HIS A 723 -4.83 22.16 -0.60
CA HIS A 723 -3.54 21.49 -0.73
C HIS A 723 -3.00 21.41 -2.16
N LEU A 724 -3.56 22.16 -3.11
CA LEU A 724 -3.10 22.26 -4.50
C LEU A 724 -3.43 23.64 -5.06
N SER A 725 -2.80 24.02 -6.17
CA SER A 725 -3.22 25.19 -6.97
C SER A 725 -3.21 24.83 -8.44
N ILE A 726 -4.15 25.36 -9.19
CA ILE A 726 -4.21 25.26 -10.66
C ILE A 726 -3.57 26.46 -11.35
N GLY A 727 -3.10 27.43 -10.57
CA GLY A 727 -2.37 28.61 -11.04
C GLY A 727 -0.90 28.29 -11.37
N PRO A 728 -0.05 29.32 -11.54
CA PRO A 728 1.37 29.13 -11.77
C PRO A 728 2.03 28.30 -10.67
N HIS A 729 2.94 27.41 -11.05
CA HIS A 729 3.68 26.59 -10.10
C HIS A 729 4.46 27.47 -9.11
N PRO A 730 4.49 27.14 -7.79
CA PRO A 730 5.13 28.00 -6.79
C PRO A 730 6.56 28.41 -7.08
N VAL A 731 7.35 27.54 -7.73
CA VAL A 731 8.76 27.83 -8.09
C VAL A 731 8.85 28.85 -9.22
N SER A 732 7.81 28.98 -10.06
CA SER A 732 7.83 29.96 -11.16
C SER A 732 7.94 31.41 -10.67
N PHE A 733 7.38 31.73 -9.50
CA PHE A 733 7.51 33.05 -8.88
C PHE A 733 8.95 33.40 -8.48
N ALA A 734 9.79 32.39 -8.22
CA ALA A 734 11.19 32.55 -7.92
C ALA A 734 12.11 32.36 -9.13
N ARG A 735 11.56 32.01 -10.33
CA ARG A 735 12.36 31.58 -11.48
C ARG A 735 13.38 32.62 -11.94
N ALA A 736 13.02 33.90 -12.00
CA ALA A 736 13.93 34.96 -12.39
C ALA A 736 15.14 35.08 -11.46
N ASP A 737 14.93 34.93 -10.14
CA ASP A 737 16.01 34.93 -9.15
C ASP A 737 16.87 33.66 -9.28
N LEU A 738 16.24 32.50 -9.40
CA LEU A 738 16.94 31.23 -9.58
C LEU A 738 17.83 31.25 -10.84
N ALA A 739 17.32 31.80 -11.94
CA ALA A 739 18.10 31.94 -13.17
C ALA A 739 19.35 32.85 -12.99
N ARG A 740 19.20 33.99 -12.29
CA ARG A 740 20.35 34.86 -11.95
C ARG A 740 21.38 34.14 -11.10
N ARG A 741 20.96 33.22 -10.24
CA ARG A 741 21.82 32.38 -9.39
C ARG A 741 22.39 31.15 -10.14
N GLY A 742 22.13 30.98 -11.42
CA GLY A 742 22.58 29.85 -12.23
C GLY A 742 21.92 28.52 -11.87
N VAL A 743 20.67 28.57 -11.37
CA VAL A 743 19.86 27.38 -11.05
C VAL A 743 19.05 26.98 -12.27
N ALA A 744 19.30 25.80 -12.82
CA ALA A 744 18.61 25.24 -13.97
C ALA A 744 17.19 24.77 -13.63
N CYS A 745 16.34 24.71 -14.64
CA CYS A 745 15.06 24.01 -14.55
C CYS A 745 15.26 22.49 -14.50
N ALA A 746 14.29 21.76 -13.96
CA ALA A 746 14.32 20.29 -13.90
C ALA A 746 14.47 19.66 -15.29
N ALA A 747 13.71 20.15 -16.28
CA ALA A 747 13.76 19.68 -17.66
C ALA A 747 15.14 19.91 -18.33
N ASP A 748 15.88 20.95 -17.92
CA ASP A 748 17.18 21.25 -18.49
C ASP A 748 18.30 20.29 -18.02
N LEU A 749 18.10 19.56 -16.92
CA LEU A 749 19.08 18.58 -16.46
C LEU A 749 19.39 17.52 -17.53
N ALA A 750 18.41 17.11 -18.32
CA ALA A 750 18.59 16.14 -19.39
C ALA A 750 19.53 16.65 -20.51
N LYS A 751 19.65 17.98 -20.69
CA LYS A 751 20.51 18.63 -21.69
C LYS A 751 21.95 18.79 -21.20
N ILE A 752 22.18 18.67 -19.88
CA ILE A 752 23.50 18.81 -19.28
C ILE A 752 24.28 17.51 -19.44
N ARG A 753 25.53 17.60 -19.93
CA ARG A 753 26.40 16.42 -20.12
C ARG A 753 26.66 15.70 -18.81
N HIS A 754 26.69 14.36 -18.86
CA HIS A 754 27.12 13.52 -17.75
C HIS A 754 28.46 13.99 -17.16
N GLY A 755 28.58 14.01 -15.85
CA GLY A 755 29.79 14.45 -15.13
C GLY A 755 29.92 15.97 -14.94
N ARG A 756 29.05 16.80 -15.50
CA ARG A 756 29.07 18.26 -15.28
C ARG A 756 28.35 18.63 -13.99
N ARG A 757 28.83 19.68 -13.33
CA ARG A 757 28.13 20.27 -12.17
C ARG A 757 26.96 21.10 -12.62
N ALA A 758 25.87 21.01 -11.87
CA ALA A 758 24.66 21.80 -12.05
C ALA A 758 24.05 22.18 -10.70
N ARG A 759 23.15 23.14 -10.74
CA ARG A 759 22.27 23.54 -9.66
C ARG A 759 20.83 23.38 -10.14
N VAL A 760 19.97 22.76 -9.36
CA VAL A 760 18.55 22.63 -9.63
C VAL A 760 17.77 22.99 -8.38
N GLY A 761 16.62 23.66 -8.55
CA GLY A 761 15.78 24.10 -7.42
C GLY A 761 14.34 23.67 -7.60
N GLY A 762 13.68 23.25 -6.53
CA GLY A 762 12.28 22.86 -6.55
C GLY A 762 11.71 22.60 -5.17
N ILE A 763 10.40 22.35 -5.15
CA ILE A 763 9.69 21.90 -3.94
C ILE A 763 9.98 20.40 -3.75
N VAL A 764 10.27 20.00 -2.53
CA VAL A 764 10.53 18.60 -2.21
C VAL A 764 9.21 17.84 -2.19
N ILE A 765 9.04 16.90 -3.12
CA ILE A 765 7.82 16.08 -3.22
C ILE A 765 8.00 14.69 -2.61
N VAL A 766 9.23 14.17 -2.54
CA VAL A 766 9.52 12.84 -1.97
C VAL A 766 10.90 12.83 -1.34
N ARG A 767 11.00 12.28 -0.14
CA ARG A 767 12.25 11.85 0.51
C ARG A 767 12.17 10.35 0.76
N GLN A 768 13.16 9.60 0.26
CA GLN A 768 13.24 8.15 0.45
C GLN A 768 14.59 7.76 1.05
N ARG A 769 14.58 7.00 2.14
CA ARG A 769 15.76 6.37 2.72
C ARG A 769 15.54 4.86 2.85
N PRO A 770 15.62 4.09 1.76
CA PRO A 770 15.39 2.65 1.84
C PRO A 770 16.42 1.98 2.73
N GLY A 771 15.99 1.11 3.64
CA GLY A 771 16.90 0.38 4.55
C GLY A 771 17.96 -0.45 3.81
N THR A 772 17.66 -0.81 2.55
CA THR A 772 18.55 -1.58 1.66
C THR A 772 19.57 -0.73 0.91
N ALA A 773 19.41 0.59 0.90
CA ALA A 773 20.26 1.52 0.15
C ALA A 773 21.56 1.90 0.89
N LYS A 774 21.96 1.15 1.92
CA LYS A 774 23.20 1.39 2.68
C LYS A 774 23.34 2.84 3.18
N GLY A 775 22.23 3.46 3.60
CA GLY A 775 22.17 4.82 4.13
C GLY A 775 22.12 5.94 3.10
N PHE A 776 22.05 5.63 1.80
CA PHE A 776 21.76 6.64 0.77
C PHE A 776 20.34 7.17 0.93
N VAL A 777 20.19 8.48 0.70
CA VAL A 777 18.88 9.15 0.65
C VAL A 777 18.63 9.60 -0.79
N PHE A 778 17.38 9.49 -1.19
CA PHE A 778 16.92 9.90 -2.51
C PHE A 778 15.88 11.00 -2.33
N LEU A 779 16.10 12.11 -3.02
CA LEU A 779 15.19 13.25 -3.04
C LEU A 779 14.62 13.42 -4.44
N THR A 780 13.34 13.78 -4.51
CA THR A 780 12.75 14.28 -5.75
C THR A 780 12.22 15.68 -5.47
N VAL A 781 12.63 16.63 -6.30
CA VAL A 781 12.10 17.99 -6.26
C VAL A 781 11.32 18.27 -7.54
N GLU A 782 10.27 19.08 -7.44
CA GLU A 782 9.41 19.49 -8.54
C GLU A 782 9.55 20.99 -8.78
N ASP A 783 9.67 21.38 -10.03
CA ASP A 783 9.48 22.76 -10.50
C ASP A 783 8.40 22.82 -11.60
N GLU A 784 8.18 23.98 -12.17
CA GLU A 784 7.17 24.19 -13.22
C GLU A 784 7.41 23.36 -14.47
N THR A 785 8.61 22.82 -14.68
CA THR A 785 9.00 22.06 -15.87
C THR A 785 8.99 20.55 -15.66
N GLY A 786 8.94 20.07 -14.39
CA GLY A 786 8.93 18.65 -14.06
C GLY A 786 9.72 18.28 -12.83
N PHE A 787 10.28 17.06 -12.84
CA PHE A 787 10.95 16.47 -11.68
C PHE A 787 12.47 16.42 -11.85
N ALA A 788 13.19 16.73 -10.78
CA ALA A 788 14.62 16.50 -10.67
C ALA A 788 14.92 15.53 -9.53
N ASN A 789 15.67 14.49 -9.84
CA ASN A 789 16.05 13.45 -8.89
C ASN A 789 17.46 13.67 -8.35
N ALA A 790 17.63 13.65 -7.02
CA ALA A 790 18.92 13.78 -6.36
C ALA A 790 19.31 12.52 -5.57
N ILE A 791 20.58 12.15 -5.64
CA ILE A 791 21.20 11.08 -4.87
C ILE A 791 22.06 11.69 -3.79
N VAL A 792 21.75 11.41 -2.54
CA VAL A 792 22.45 11.94 -1.35
C VAL A 792 23.24 10.82 -0.72
N THR A 793 24.55 11.00 -0.60
CA THR A 793 25.43 10.03 0.06
C THR A 793 25.21 10.03 1.57
N PRO A 794 25.49 8.93 2.29
CA PRO A 794 25.37 8.88 3.74
C PRO A 794 26.13 9.98 4.46
N LYS A 795 27.37 10.28 4.04
CA LYS A 795 28.21 11.36 4.63
C LYS A 795 27.57 12.73 4.45
N LEU A 796 27.03 13.00 3.26
CA LEU A 796 26.36 14.27 2.97
C LEU A 796 25.05 14.40 3.76
N PHE A 797 24.30 13.30 3.87
CA PHE A 797 23.09 13.28 4.68
C PHE A 797 23.35 13.56 6.15
N GLU A 798 24.38 12.99 6.75
CA GLU A 798 24.73 13.27 8.17
C GLU A 798 25.16 14.72 8.35
N ARG A 799 25.90 15.31 7.39
CA ARG A 799 26.31 16.73 7.44
C ARG A 799 25.13 17.70 7.34
N ASP A 800 24.23 17.46 6.38
CA ASP A 800 23.17 18.40 6.01
C ASP A 800 21.77 17.90 6.44
N ARG A 801 21.72 16.96 7.38
CA ARG A 801 20.51 16.26 7.81
C ARG A 801 19.36 17.19 8.15
N GLN A 802 19.64 18.27 8.90
CA GLN A 802 18.62 19.20 9.32
C GLN A 802 17.98 19.90 8.11
N ILE A 803 18.77 20.39 7.18
CA ILE A 803 18.27 21.07 5.97
C ILE A 803 17.46 20.08 5.12
N ILE A 804 17.99 18.87 4.90
CA ILE A 804 17.36 17.86 4.06
C ILE A 804 16.00 17.43 4.62
N LEU A 805 15.85 17.31 5.95
CA LEU A 805 14.61 16.85 6.57
C LEU A 805 13.59 17.96 6.82
N SER A 806 14.03 19.22 7.01
CA SER A 806 13.11 20.31 7.41
C SER A 806 12.71 21.25 6.27
N ALA A 807 13.49 21.32 5.19
CA ALA A 807 13.19 22.28 4.13
C ALA A 807 12.16 21.73 3.14
N ASN A 808 11.06 22.46 2.91
CA ASN A 808 10.03 22.11 1.93
C ASN A 808 10.46 22.42 0.49
N ALA A 809 11.42 23.32 0.30
CA ALA A 809 11.97 23.66 -1.01
C ALA A 809 13.49 23.81 -0.91
N LEU A 810 14.21 23.26 -1.89
CA LEU A 810 15.65 23.15 -1.88
C LEU A 810 16.27 23.57 -3.22
N ILE A 811 17.46 24.16 -3.15
CA ILE A 811 18.41 24.23 -4.26
C ILE A 811 19.46 23.17 -4.01
N ILE A 812 19.64 22.28 -4.97
CA ILE A 812 20.54 21.14 -4.93
C ILE A 812 21.70 21.42 -5.88
N THR A 813 22.93 21.43 -5.35
CA THR A 813 24.15 21.53 -6.15
C THR A 813 24.80 20.16 -6.25
N GLY A 814 25.25 19.75 -7.42
CA GLY A 814 25.90 18.45 -7.57
C GLY A 814 26.34 18.14 -9.00
N VAL A 815 26.71 16.88 -9.21
CA VAL A 815 27.18 16.37 -10.51
C VAL A 815 26.05 15.63 -11.20
N VAL A 816 25.74 16.03 -12.42
CA VAL A 816 24.71 15.39 -13.26
C VAL A 816 25.19 14.00 -13.68
N GLN A 817 24.34 13.02 -13.43
CA GLN A 817 24.48 11.65 -13.90
C GLN A 817 23.38 11.39 -14.94
N ASN A 818 23.76 11.14 -16.19
CA ASN A 818 22.86 10.71 -17.24
C ASN A 818 23.36 9.35 -17.75
N VAL A 819 22.66 8.28 -17.34
CA VAL A 819 23.01 6.91 -17.67
C VAL A 819 21.79 6.23 -18.28
N ASP A 820 21.89 5.80 -19.51
CA ASP A 820 20.82 5.10 -20.25
C ASP A 820 19.49 5.88 -20.28
N GLY A 821 19.54 7.21 -20.37
CA GLY A 821 18.34 8.07 -20.37
C GLY A 821 17.81 8.43 -18.97
N VAL A 822 18.37 7.84 -17.92
CA VAL A 822 18.00 8.18 -16.54
C VAL A 822 18.87 9.33 -16.06
N VAL A 823 18.22 10.48 -15.79
CA VAL A 823 18.90 11.69 -15.33
C VAL A 823 18.74 11.85 -13.82
N SER A 824 19.84 12.08 -13.13
CA SER A 824 19.86 12.40 -11.71
C SER A 824 21.03 13.33 -11.38
N ILE A 825 20.97 14.01 -10.23
CA ILE A 825 22.06 14.82 -9.71
C ILE A 825 22.65 14.13 -8.46
N LYS A 826 23.94 13.78 -8.48
CA LYS A 826 24.64 13.36 -7.28
C LYS A 826 24.94 14.59 -6.47
N ALA A 827 24.21 14.79 -5.36
CA ALA A 827 24.28 16.00 -4.56
C ALA A 827 25.63 16.15 -3.85
N ASP A 828 26.11 17.40 -3.79
CA ASP A 828 27.29 17.83 -3.02
C ASP A 828 26.92 18.83 -1.94
N ALA A 829 25.88 19.67 -2.15
CA ALA A 829 25.41 20.68 -1.20
C ALA A 829 23.92 20.97 -1.38
N PHE A 830 23.30 21.47 -0.30
CA PHE A 830 21.91 21.90 -0.24
C PHE A 830 21.82 23.34 0.27
N GLU A 831 20.94 24.13 -0.32
CA GLU A 831 20.54 25.45 0.14
C GLU A 831 19.01 25.48 0.25
N PRO A 832 18.41 25.98 1.35
CA PRO A 832 16.99 26.19 1.39
C PRO A 832 16.57 27.21 0.33
N LEU A 833 15.53 26.90 -0.42
CA LEU A 833 14.87 27.85 -1.32
C LEU A 833 13.86 28.64 -0.48
N GLY A 834 14.17 29.91 -0.23
CA GLY A 834 13.31 30.81 0.52
C GLY A 834 12.07 31.27 -0.24
N GLY A 835 11.26 32.15 0.39
CA GLY A 835 10.07 32.73 -0.20
C GLY A 835 8.84 31.80 -0.15
N ARG A 836 7.86 32.03 -1.03
CA ARG A 836 6.59 31.25 -1.09
C ARG A 836 6.78 29.75 -1.24
N PRO A 837 7.71 29.23 -2.07
CA PRO A 837 7.92 27.78 -2.19
C PRO A 837 8.25 27.09 -0.85
N ALA A 838 8.89 27.78 0.08
CA ALA A 838 9.25 27.23 1.40
C ALA A 838 8.03 27.03 2.32
N ALA A 839 6.95 27.75 2.08
CA ALA A 839 5.73 27.65 2.88
C ALA A 839 4.84 26.46 2.52
N ILE A 840 5.14 25.78 1.38
CA ILE A 840 4.30 24.71 0.84
C ILE A 840 4.90 23.35 1.23
N ASP A 841 4.13 22.54 1.94
CA ASP A 841 4.49 21.18 2.32
C ASP A 841 3.64 20.18 1.53
N VAL A 842 4.25 19.57 0.51
CA VAL A 842 3.63 18.55 -0.35
C VAL A 842 4.45 17.27 -0.36
N SER A 843 5.39 17.14 0.57
CA SER A 843 6.28 15.99 0.60
C SER A 843 5.54 14.74 1.08
N HIS A 844 5.61 13.68 0.27
CA HIS A 844 5.14 12.35 0.63
C HIS A 844 6.37 11.47 0.91
N ASP A 845 6.80 11.48 2.18
CA ASP A 845 8.06 10.87 2.57
C ASP A 845 7.91 9.39 2.89
N PHE A 846 8.77 8.58 2.31
CA PHE A 846 8.89 7.15 2.57
C PHE A 846 10.23 6.87 3.27
N HIS A 847 10.13 6.26 4.43
CA HIS A 847 11.28 5.95 5.27
C HIS A 847 11.62 4.45 5.26
#